data_cafd997fe3f83e38ac5aa1ed1923ee0d
#
_entry.id   cafd997fe3f83e38ac5aa1ed1923ee0d
#
_cell.length_a   1.000
_cell.length_b   1.000
_cell.length_c   1.000
_cell.angle_alpha   90.00
_cell.angle_beta   90.00
_cell.angle_gamma   90.00
#
_symmetry.space_group_name_H-M   'P 1'
#
loop_
_entity.id
_entity.type
_entity.pdbx_description
1 polymer ?
#
loop_
_entity_poly.entity_id
_entity_poly.type
_entity_poly.pdbx_seq_one_letter_code
_entity_poly.pdbx_strand_id
1 'polypeptide(L)'
;MIRRNKTLTLSIAMVVSLTMLGGITEVNAANNNKVVVESSEESEAYATSVSEEEYSMPKQVNVHMGDNPSTQVNFTYTTISSGLETKVVLNKVGDNEKITVMGENSQGNADKYFHEISVSNLEPYTQYEYVVGTGEDTYSGKFKTAPASGSKEAIKFVYIADTQVANATDAKALGATLAEVNKTEDLDFVYLAGDTTDTAANETQWELLFNNGGAFPTGGEDMFGNNLVSVVQGNHDNTSLTRHINAPGEAGSVVYSYDYGPATFIMLNLETARYDADARLEQKEYLEAAVKEAKERGQWVFVGMHKSIYTGASHITDSDVIEARKYWAPIFTELDVDVVMQGHDHVYSRGFVDENGYNAEVDTNEDGSVDDPENIPLYMVGGHAGGLKWYSKKNYTVGNGDLLAPGYSFLDVNSTDTNSDVKKEQVIVEVEVSEDEFTLNTYMFKYDTNTDTITTDKYLYDSLTVVKDSEESPYTVSMSNVENVEGKAGVEFKVPVVVNELPTDSVIRASEMEFDIPDDLEVKEVQLNNKVIKANNWDYNVDDSKLRVALANLDDEPIFVNNTSGDKNVVTLTVALKEDKSAEDSTAIKMSSLVLRCENDVDIEYDTKNAKSTITFVEKEVSQVSARELYVSEGVDVIPENMKAVAAEFTLVADTTNVKFGDTEFYYSPEFTEKTGKVTYIALVPEETTLDNLSNINNYTLAEGKEQSSSVMFGDINNDGIDAQDALAAVSSWLRKTTLDNKDMISVNVSADGRINTRDAIDIVDNYVSGKEFKVLSK
;
A
#
# COMPACT_ATOMS: atom_id res chain seq x y z
N MET A 1 53.06 -15.95 7.81
CA MET A 1 54.19 -15.67 6.91
C MET A 1 54.48 -16.93 6.12
N ILE A 2 54.08 -16.99 4.92
CA ILE A 2 54.61 -17.63 3.70
C ILE A 2 53.46 -17.75 2.69
N ARG A 3 53.37 -16.79 1.80
CA ARG A 3 52.61 -16.88 0.56
C ARG A 3 53.23 -17.93 -0.34
N ARG A 4 52.46 -18.82 -0.90
CA ARG A 4 52.80 -19.60 -2.10
C ARG A 4 51.76 -19.33 -3.19
N ASN A 5 52.13 -18.48 -4.13
CA ASN A 5 51.50 -18.39 -5.43
C ASN A 5 51.70 -19.74 -6.16
N LYS A 6 50.62 -20.35 -6.56
CA LYS A 6 50.62 -21.38 -7.60
C LYS A 6 49.76 -20.91 -8.76
N THR A 7 50.41 -20.38 -9.77
CA THR A 7 49.84 -20.19 -11.09
C THR A 7 49.69 -21.59 -11.70
N LEU A 8 48.48 -22.05 -11.89
CA LEU A 8 48.20 -23.27 -12.62
C LEU A 8 47.59 -22.87 -13.98
N THR A 9 48.44 -22.93 -15.03
CA THR A 9 47.99 -22.77 -16.41
C THR A 9 47.42 -24.12 -16.84
N LEU A 10 46.10 -24.22 -16.95
CA LEU A 10 45.46 -25.40 -17.52
C LEU A 10 45.06 -25.14 -18.97
N SER A 11 45.81 -25.69 -19.90
CA SER A 11 45.43 -25.73 -21.32
C SER A 11 44.45 -26.88 -21.50
N ILE A 12 43.15 -26.60 -21.63
CA ILE A 12 42.16 -27.60 -22.01
C ILE A 12 41.96 -27.57 -23.51
N ALA A 13 42.46 -28.59 -24.18
CA ALA A 13 42.12 -28.89 -25.56
C ALA A 13 40.77 -29.60 -25.58
N MET A 14 39.72 -28.92 -25.98
CA MET A 14 38.37 -29.50 -26.09
C MET A 14 38.24 -30.17 -27.46
N VAL A 15 38.25 -31.51 -27.51
CA VAL A 15 37.85 -32.28 -28.68
C VAL A 15 36.35 -32.51 -28.61
N VAL A 16 35.59 -31.80 -29.42
CA VAL A 16 34.17 -32.05 -29.63
C VAL A 16 34.01 -33.04 -30.76
N SER A 17 33.63 -34.28 -30.46
CA SER A 17 33.17 -35.26 -31.44
C SER A 17 31.67 -35.17 -31.61
N LEU A 18 31.23 -34.58 -32.71
CA LEU A 18 29.83 -34.55 -33.12
C LEU A 18 29.59 -35.70 -34.10
N THR A 19 28.85 -36.72 -33.72
CA THR A 19 28.34 -37.74 -34.64
C THR A 19 26.89 -37.43 -34.98
N MET A 20 26.69 -36.82 -36.14
CA MET A 20 25.38 -36.74 -36.79
C MET A 20 25.35 -37.76 -37.94
N LEU A 21 24.29 -38.57 -37.95
CA LEU A 21 23.97 -39.37 -39.15
C LEU A 21 23.37 -38.46 -40.23
N GLY A 22 24.12 -38.26 -41.28
CA GLY A 22 23.62 -37.59 -42.49
C GLY A 22 24.48 -36.43 -42.96
N GLY A 23 25.55 -36.70 -43.73
CA GLY A 23 26.28 -35.74 -44.50
C GLY A 23 27.56 -35.22 -43.86
N ILE A 24 28.70 -35.79 -44.24
CA ILE A 24 30.05 -35.35 -43.87
C ILE A 24 30.43 -34.17 -44.73
N THR A 25 30.69 -33.02 -44.12
CA THR A 25 31.55 -31.99 -44.72
C THR A 25 32.72 -31.72 -43.78
N GLU A 26 33.93 -32.01 -44.25
CA GLU A 26 35.20 -31.69 -43.55
C GLU A 26 35.32 -30.18 -43.36
N VAL A 27 35.53 -29.76 -42.13
CA VAL A 27 35.92 -28.38 -41.84
C VAL A 27 37.42 -28.30 -41.69
N ASN A 28 38.06 -27.65 -42.64
CA ASN A 28 39.51 -27.38 -42.61
C ASN A 28 39.74 -26.08 -41.81
N ALA A 29 40.40 -26.21 -40.67
CA ALA A 29 40.74 -25.09 -39.81
C ALA A 29 41.97 -24.34 -40.35
N ALA A 30 41.75 -23.34 -41.17
CA ALA A 30 42.69 -22.25 -41.39
C ALA A 30 41.99 -21.09 -42.10
N ASN A 31 41.85 -19.97 -41.37
CA ASN A 31 41.45 -18.64 -41.85
C ASN A 31 39.96 -18.44 -42.24
N ASN A 32 39.29 -17.62 -41.43
CA ASN A 32 37.95 -17.06 -41.62
C ASN A 32 36.80 -18.07 -41.53
N ASN A 33 36.46 -18.47 -40.33
CA ASN A 33 35.33 -19.37 -40.09
C ASN A 33 34.03 -18.61 -39.93
N LYS A 34 33.23 -18.67 -40.98
CA LYS A 34 31.79 -18.41 -40.90
C LYS A 34 31.12 -19.75 -40.55
N VAL A 35 30.73 -19.98 -39.34
CA VAL A 35 29.86 -21.11 -38.98
C VAL A 35 28.44 -20.74 -39.36
N VAL A 36 27.94 -21.31 -40.44
CA VAL A 36 26.52 -21.22 -40.80
C VAL A 36 25.82 -22.33 -40.05
N VAL A 37 25.09 -21.97 -38.99
CA VAL A 37 24.11 -22.87 -38.39
C VAL A 37 22.83 -22.72 -39.21
N GLU A 38 22.36 -23.78 -39.84
CA GLU A 38 21.05 -23.77 -40.47
C GLU A 38 20.00 -23.57 -39.35
N SER A 39 19.45 -22.35 -39.32
CA SER A 39 18.31 -21.97 -38.48
C SER A 39 17.02 -22.49 -39.09
N SER A 40 16.04 -22.85 -38.27
CA SER A 40 14.68 -23.09 -38.73
C SER A 40 14.14 -21.83 -39.45
N GLU A 41 13.20 -22.00 -40.37
CA GLU A 41 12.65 -20.92 -41.21
C GLU A 41 12.20 -19.65 -40.47
N GLU A 42 11.92 -19.75 -39.15
CA GLU A 42 11.57 -18.60 -38.31
C GLU A 42 12.75 -17.71 -37.91
N SER A 43 13.99 -18.22 -37.90
CA SER A 43 15.17 -17.41 -37.55
C SER A 43 15.72 -16.63 -38.77
N GLU A 44 15.43 -17.03 -39.99
CA GLU A 44 15.83 -16.29 -41.20
C GLU A 44 15.08 -14.97 -41.39
N ALA A 45 13.85 -14.85 -40.85
CA ALA A 45 13.07 -13.59 -40.96
C ALA A 45 13.63 -12.47 -40.07
N TYR A 46 14.40 -12.80 -39.02
CA TYR A 46 14.98 -11.80 -38.11
C TYR A 46 16.38 -11.35 -38.53
N ALA A 47 17.07 -12.12 -39.37
CA ALA A 47 18.46 -11.84 -39.78
C ALA A 47 18.60 -10.94 -41.03
N THR A 48 17.49 -10.49 -41.62
CA THR A 48 17.55 -9.88 -42.97
C THR A 48 17.20 -8.42 -43.03
N SER A 49 17.72 -7.54 -42.17
CA SER A 49 17.89 -6.10 -42.53
C SER A 49 18.50 -5.26 -41.40
N VAL A 50 19.66 -5.61 -40.91
CA VAL A 50 20.44 -4.69 -40.09
C VAL A 50 21.20 -3.75 -40.99
N SER A 51 20.93 -2.45 -40.96
CA SER A 51 21.68 -1.44 -41.73
C SER A 51 23.06 -1.23 -41.08
N GLU A 52 24.09 -0.78 -41.87
CA GLU A 52 25.41 -0.46 -41.31
C GLU A 52 25.35 0.56 -40.15
N GLU A 53 24.32 1.41 -40.09
CA GLU A 53 24.04 2.36 -38.98
C GLU A 53 23.63 1.67 -37.67
N GLU A 54 23.14 0.43 -37.71
CA GLU A 54 22.70 -0.33 -36.53
C GLU A 54 23.83 -1.03 -35.77
N TYR A 55 25.03 -1.10 -36.36
CA TYR A 55 26.18 -1.85 -35.84
C TYR A 55 26.85 -1.22 -34.61
N SER A 56 26.69 0.08 -34.39
CA SER A 56 27.34 0.82 -33.32
C SER A 56 26.40 1.21 -32.18
N MET A 57 25.06 1.11 -32.36
CA MET A 57 24.08 1.41 -31.31
C MET A 57 24.22 0.44 -30.13
N PRO A 58 24.34 0.95 -28.89
CA PRO A 58 24.25 0.11 -27.71
C PRO A 58 22.89 -0.59 -27.64
N LYS A 59 22.91 -1.89 -27.42
CA LYS A 59 21.75 -2.76 -27.21
C LYS A 59 21.89 -3.48 -25.87
N GLN A 60 20.80 -4.03 -25.36
CA GLN A 60 20.79 -4.80 -24.11
C GLN A 60 21.45 -4.04 -22.94
N VAL A 61 21.18 -2.74 -22.87
CA VAL A 61 21.73 -1.89 -21.82
C VAL A 61 21.13 -2.28 -20.48
N ASN A 62 22.00 -2.53 -19.51
CA ASN A 62 21.62 -2.93 -18.16
C ASN A 62 22.40 -2.12 -17.12
N VAL A 63 21.71 -1.71 -16.06
CA VAL A 63 22.31 -1.08 -14.89
C VAL A 63 22.14 -2.03 -13.70
N HIS A 64 23.22 -2.53 -13.16
CA HIS A 64 23.22 -3.52 -12.10
C HIS A 64 23.83 -2.97 -10.81
N MET A 65 23.50 -3.60 -9.67
CA MET A 65 24.13 -3.33 -8.38
C MET A 65 25.66 -3.47 -8.49
N GLY A 66 26.41 -2.55 -7.90
CA GLY A 66 27.81 -2.74 -7.58
C GLY A 66 27.99 -3.42 -6.21
N ASP A 67 29.23 -3.65 -5.79
CA ASP A 67 29.54 -4.21 -4.46
C ASP A 67 28.97 -3.34 -3.32
N ASN A 68 28.85 -2.05 -3.54
CA ASN A 68 28.21 -1.10 -2.64
C ASN A 68 27.28 -0.18 -3.46
N PRO A 69 26.02 -0.53 -3.62
CA PRO A 69 25.09 0.19 -4.50
C PRO A 69 24.78 1.63 -4.08
N SER A 70 25.14 2.03 -2.85
CA SER A 70 25.05 3.42 -2.45
C SER A 70 26.10 4.32 -3.11
N THR A 71 27.22 3.75 -3.56
CA THR A 71 28.35 4.49 -4.15
C THR A 71 28.89 3.86 -5.42
N GLN A 72 28.35 2.69 -5.85
CA GLN A 72 28.86 1.91 -6.99
C GLN A 72 27.71 1.34 -7.79
N VAL A 73 27.85 1.36 -9.12
CA VAL A 73 26.95 0.68 -10.06
C VAL A 73 27.74 0.06 -11.20
N ASN A 74 27.22 -1.01 -11.77
CA ASN A 74 27.79 -1.67 -12.92
C ASN A 74 26.88 -1.49 -14.14
N PHE A 75 27.50 -1.35 -15.32
CA PHE A 75 26.80 -1.28 -16.60
C PHE A 75 27.27 -2.40 -17.51
N THR A 76 26.32 -2.95 -18.26
CA THR A 76 26.60 -3.74 -19.44
C THR A 76 25.80 -3.25 -20.64
N TYR A 77 26.36 -3.41 -21.82
CA TYR A 77 25.65 -3.26 -23.08
C TYR A 77 26.36 -4.03 -24.18
N THR A 78 25.71 -4.26 -25.30
CA THR A 78 26.28 -4.94 -26.46
C THR A 78 26.30 -4.03 -27.69
N THR A 79 27.31 -4.26 -28.56
CA THR A 79 27.36 -3.70 -29.90
C THR A 79 27.77 -4.79 -30.89
N ILE A 80 27.63 -4.55 -32.19
CA ILE A 80 28.06 -5.51 -33.25
C ILE A 80 29.39 -5.06 -33.91
N SER A 81 29.91 -3.90 -33.54
CA SER A 81 31.14 -3.34 -34.10
C SER A 81 32.33 -3.46 -33.16
N SER A 82 33.45 -3.95 -33.66
CA SER A 82 34.72 -3.99 -32.93
C SER A 82 35.36 -2.61 -32.84
N GLY A 83 36.04 -2.32 -31.75
CA GLY A 83 36.87 -1.12 -31.61
C GLY A 83 36.14 0.14 -31.18
N LEU A 84 34.89 0.02 -30.71
CA LEU A 84 34.19 1.09 -30.07
C LEU A 84 34.73 1.32 -28.64
N GLU A 85 34.81 2.58 -28.24
CA GLU A 85 35.16 2.91 -26.85
C GLU A 85 34.07 2.37 -25.92
N THR A 86 34.49 1.71 -24.85
CA THR A 86 33.61 1.33 -23.73
C THR A 86 33.63 2.43 -22.70
N LYS A 87 32.53 3.20 -22.62
CA LYS A 87 32.43 4.30 -21.67
C LYS A 87 31.00 4.59 -21.28
N VAL A 88 30.86 5.13 -20.12
CA VAL A 88 29.64 5.79 -19.65
C VAL A 88 29.96 7.26 -19.30
N VAL A 89 29.05 8.14 -19.66
CA VAL A 89 29.07 9.55 -19.21
C VAL A 89 27.83 9.76 -18.38
N LEU A 90 27.98 10.18 -17.12
CA LEU A 90 26.88 10.37 -16.21
C LEU A 90 27.00 11.71 -15.46
N ASN A 91 25.88 12.22 -14.98
CA ASN A 91 25.77 13.39 -14.11
C ASN A 91 24.61 13.22 -13.15
N LYS A 92 24.67 13.90 -12.03
CA LYS A 92 23.49 13.98 -11.14
C LYS A 92 22.37 14.73 -11.84
N VAL A 93 21.14 14.30 -11.61
CA VAL A 93 19.97 15.02 -12.13
C VAL A 93 19.98 16.47 -11.62
N GLY A 94 19.93 17.41 -12.55
CA GLY A 94 19.99 18.83 -12.23
C GLY A 94 21.40 19.43 -12.11
N ASP A 95 22.47 18.63 -12.22
CA ASP A 95 23.85 19.09 -12.27
C ASP A 95 24.40 19.04 -13.72
N ASN A 96 25.33 19.93 -14.01
CA ASN A 96 26.02 19.97 -15.32
C ASN A 96 27.41 19.31 -15.28
N GLU A 97 27.89 18.92 -14.10
CA GLU A 97 29.19 18.27 -13.97
C GLU A 97 29.10 16.82 -14.47
N LYS A 98 29.88 16.49 -15.48
CA LYS A 98 29.90 15.17 -16.09
C LYS A 98 31.04 14.32 -15.57
N ILE A 99 30.69 13.11 -15.19
CA ILE A 99 31.65 12.05 -14.83
C ILE A 99 31.77 11.14 -16.05
N THR A 100 32.98 10.86 -16.50
CA THR A 100 33.24 9.89 -17.56
C THR A 100 34.04 8.72 -17.03
N VAL A 101 33.51 7.52 -17.17
CA VAL A 101 34.19 6.29 -16.76
C VAL A 101 34.38 5.39 -17.95
N MET A 102 35.62 4.89 -18.10
CA MET A 102 35.98 3.93 -19.14
C MET A 102 35.84 2.51 -18.57
N GLY A 103 35.44 1.59 -19.44
CA GLY A 103 35.33 0.17 -19.13
C GLY A 103 36.08 -0.69 -20.10
N GLU A 104 35.81 -1.97 -20.06
CA GLU A 104 36.44 -2.99 -20.93
C GLU A 104 35.39 -3.60 -21.88
N ASN A 105 35.82 -4.16 -22.98
CA ASN A 105 34.96 -4.95 -23.83
C ASN A 105 35.58 -6.30 -24.15
N SER A 106 34.73 -7.26 -24.41
CA SER A 106 35.10 -8.61 -24.81
C SER A 106 34.26 -9.06 -25.99
N GLN A 107 34.88 -9.85 -26.89
CA GLN A 107 34.15 -10.45 -27.99
C GLN A 107 33.33 -11.65 -27.47
N GLY A 108 32.04 -11.63 -27.75
CA GLY A 108 31.11 -12.72 -27.46
C GLY A 108 30.85 -13.61 -28.69
N ASN A 109 29.78 -14.36 -28.61
CA ASN A 109 29.23 -15.14 -29.71
C ASN A 109 28.47 -14.24 -30.69
N ALA A 110 28.26 -14.70 -31.93
CA ALA A 110 27.43 -14.03 -32.93
C ALA A 110 27.87 -12.60 -33.30
N ASP A 111 29.21 -12.37 -33.38
CA ASP A 111 29.80 -11.07 -33.69
C ASP A 111 29.48 -9.93 -32.75
N LYS A 112 28.96 -10.23 -31.53
CA LYS A 112 28.70 -9.26 -30.49
C LYS A 112 29.93 -8.91 -29.67
N TYR A 113 30.02 -7.67 -29.25
CA TYR A 113 30.96 -7.16 -28.27
C TYR A 113 30.19 -6.78 -27.01
N PHE A 114 30.59 -7.34 -25.87
CA PHE A 114 30.06 -7.02 -24.55
C PHE A 114 30.92 -5.93 -23.93
N HIS A 115 30.28 -4.87 -23.50
CA HIS A 115 30.91 -3.75 -22.84
C HIS A 115 30.56 -3.80 -21.36
N GLU A 116 31.55 -3.72 -20.48
CA GLU A 116 31.40 -3.77 -19.02
C GLU A 116 32.05 -2.54 -18.39
N ILE A 117 31.33 -1.85 -17.55
CA ILE A 117 31.78 -0.64 -16.87
C ILE A 117 31.39 -0.70 -15.41
N SER A 118 32.35 -0.49 -14.50
CA SER A 118 32.08 -0.32 -13.08
C SER A 118 32.32 1.13 -12.70
N VAL A 119 31.34 1.78 -12.12
CA VAL A 119 31.38 3.17 -11.65
C VAL A 119 31.42 3.18 -10.14
N SER A 120 32.28 3.98 -9.56
CA SER A 120 32.42 4.12 -8.12
C SER A 120 32.51 5.61 -7.71
N ASN A 121 32.47 5.87 -6.41
CA ASN A 121 32.47 7.21 -5.80
C ASN A 121 31.24 8.04 -6.18
N LEU A 122 30.11 7.40 -6.34
CA LEU A 122 28.80 8.05 -6.46
C LEU A 122 28.32 8.51 -5.07
N GLU A 123 27.39 9.44 -5.05
CA GLU A 123 26.72 9.86 -3.81
C GLU A 123 25.54 8.93 -3.49
N PRO A 124 25.32 8.57 -2.21
CA PRO A 124 24.18 7.78 -1.80
C PRO A 124 22.84 8.47 -2.09
N TYR A 125 21.81 7.66 -2.32
CA TYR A 125 20.40 8.08 -2.52
C TYR A 125 20.21 9.19 -3.54
N THR A 126 21.02 9.14 -4.61
CA THR A 126 21.13 10.20 -5.61
C THR A 126 20.73 9.70 -7.00
N GLN A 127 19.90 10.46 -7.69
CA GLN A 127 19.50 10.15 -9.06
C GLN A 127 20.53 10.66 -10.05
N TYR A 128 20.93 9.78 -10.96
CA TYR A 128 21.87 10.04 -12.07
C TYR A 128 21.21 9.82 -13.42
N GLU A 129 21.58 10.67 -14.38
CA GLU A 129 21.35 10.45 -15.80
C GLU A 129 22.66 9.96 -16.41
N TYR A 130 22.56 9.05 -17.38
CA TYR A 130 23.74 8.52 -18.03
C TYR A 130 23.58 8.33 -19.54
N VAL A 131 24.70 8.26 -20.24
CA VAL A 131 24.79 7.97 -21.65
C VAL A 131 25.90 6.94 -21.86
N VAL A 132 25.60 5.85 -22.57
CA VAL A 132 26.57 4.87 -23.05
C VAL A 132 26.64 4.90 -24.58
N GLY A 133 27.75 4.44 -25.15
CA GLY A 133 28.00 4.47 -26.60
C GLY A 133 28.90 5.62 -27.06
N THR A 134 29.03 5.81 -28.37
CA THR A 134 29.95 6.75 -28.99
C THR A 134 29.31 7.52 -30.16
N GLY A 135 29.68 8.79 -30.31
CA GLY A 135 29.19 9.62 -31.41
C GLY A 135 27.71 9.93 -31.30
N GLU A 136 26.96 9.63 -32.36
CA GLU A 136 25.50 9.76 -32.42
C GLU A 136 24.78 8.47 -31.99
N ASP A 137 25.51 7.37 -31.94
CA ASP A 137 25.01 6.04 -31.58
C ASP A 137 25.11 5.86 -30.07
N THR A 138 24.11 6.31 -29.35
CA THR A 138 24.08 6.32 -27.89
C THR A 138 22.76 5.85 -27.36
N TYR A 139 22.79 5.24 -26.16
CA TYR A 139 21.63 5.00 -25.33
C TYR A 139 21.72 5.90 -24.10
N SER A 140 20.57 6.47 -23.68
CA SER A 140 20.46 7.29 -22.48
C SER A 140 19.47 6.68 -21.50
N GLY A 141 19.83 6.66 -20.23
CA GLY A 141 18.98 6.16 -19.15
C GLY A 141 19.21 6.94 -17.86
N LYS A 142 18.59 6.46 -16.81
CA LYS A 142 18.72 7.02 -15.45
C LYS A 142 18.73 5.89 -14.42
N PHE A 143 19.31 6.14 -13.27
CA PHE A 143 19.22 5.24 -12.11
C PHE A 143 19.33 6.06 -10.83
N LYS A 144 18.96 5.45 -9.70
CA LYS A 144 19.12 6.02 -8.36
C LYS A 144 20.05 5.10 -7.57
N THR A 145 21.06 5.67 -6.91
CA THR A 145 21.92 4.91 -5.99
C THR A 145 21.15 4.54 -4.73
N ALA A 146 21.54 3.44 -4.09
CA ALA A 146 20.96 3.02 -2.82
C ALA A 146 21.14 4.08 -1.72
N PRO A 147 20.28 4.12 -0.71
CA PRO A 147 20.59 4.76 0.56
C PRO A 147 21.86 4.16 1.18
N ALA A 148 22.53 4.89 2.05
CA ALA A 148 23.66 4.34 2.77
C ALA A 148 23.25 3.13 3.63
N SER A 149 24.18 2.21 3.86
CA SER A 149 23.97 1.06 4.75
C SER A 149 23.48 1.51 6.12
N GLY A 150 22.42 0.89 6.63
CA GLY A 150 21.78 1.21 7.90
C GLY A 150 21.03 2.55 7.90
N SER A 151 20.79 3.16 6.74
CA SER A 151 19.90 4.31 6.62
C SER A 151 18.46 3.90 6.97
N LYS A 152 17.73 4.81 7.62
CA LYS A 152 16.30 4.65 7.94
C LYS A 152 15.37 4.99 6.76
N GLU A 153 15.94 5.39 5.61
CA GLU A 153 15.16 5.67 4.41
C GLU A 153 14.42 4.41 3.96
N ALA A 154 13.11 4.48 3.89
CA ALA A 154 12.30 3.38 3.35
C ALA A 154 12.64 3.14 1.88
N ILE A 155 12.64 1.89 1.48
CA ILE A 155 12.96 1.48 0.12
C ILE A 155 11.81 0.67 -0.47
N LYS A 156 11.69 0.72 -1.79
CA LYS A 156 10.74 -0.07 -2.54
C LYS A 156 11.43 -0.83 -3.67
N PHE A 157 11.25 -2.14 -3.71
CA PHE A 157 11.73 -2.94 -4.82
C PHE A 157 10.64 -3.85 -5.39
N VAL A 158 10.85 -4.28 -6.62
CA VAL A 158 9.99 -5.28 -7.25
C VAL A 158 10.75 -6.60 -7.34
N TYR A 159 10.11 -7.65 -6.87
CA TYR A 159 10.57 -9.01 -7.00
C TYR A 159 9.78 -9.74 -8.09
N ILE A 160 10.48 -10.24 -9.10
CA ILE A 160 9.94 -11.09 -10.16
C ILE A 160 10.81 -12.34 -10.32
N ALA A 161 10.18 -13.45 -10.66
CA ALA A 161 10.87 -14.74 -10.81
C ALA A 161 10.66 -15.30 -12.23
N ASP A 162 11.61 -16.11 -12.66
CA ASP A 162 11.49 -16.97 -13.83
C ASP A 162 11.01 -16.22 -15.08
N THR A 163 11.77 -15.21 -15.51
CA THR A 163 11.49 -14.50 -16.76
C THR A 163 11.60 -15.43 -17.97
N GLN A 164 12.48 -16.41 -17.94
CA GLN A 164 12.65 -17.63 -18.72
C GLN A 164 12.18 -17.51 -20.19
N VAL A 165 12.66 -16.48 -20.90
CA VAL A 165 12.28 -16.23 -22.29
C VAL A 165 12.86 -17.32 -23.18
N ALA A 166 12.00 -18.13 -23.81
CA ALA A 166 12.38 -19.14 -24.79
C ALA A 166 12.14 -18.69 -26.23
N ASN A 167 11.14 -17.84 -26.47
CA ASN A 167 10.68 -17.45 -27.80
C ASN A 167 9.96 -16.08 -27.75
N ALA A 168 9.58 -15.58 -28.92
CA ALA A 168 8.93 -14.27 -29.06
C ALA A 168 7.56 -14.17 -28.32
N THR A 169 6.84 -15.27 -28.16
CA THR A 169 5.56 -15.27 -27.42
C THR A 169 5.80 -15.07 -25.94
N ASP A 170 6.80 -15.75 -25.38
CA ASP A 170 7.21 -15.56 -23.98
C ASP A 170 7.72 -14.14 -23.76
N ALA A 171 8.52 -13.61 -24.69
CA ALA A 171 9.04 -12.26 -24.63
C ALA A 171 7.91 -11.21 -24.61
N LYS A 172 6.82 -11.41 -25.35
CA LYS A 172 5.65 -10.52 -25.31
C LYS A 172 4.95 -10.55 -23.95
N ALA A 173 4.78 -11.73 -23.37
CA ALA A 173 4.19 -11.88 -22.06
C ALA A 173 5.05 -11.22 -20.98
N LEU A 174 6.36 -11.44 -21.02
CA LEU A 174 7.32 -10.75 -20.16
C LEU A 174 7.29 -9.24 -20.37
N GLY A 175 7.22 -8.78 -21.61
CA GLY A 175 7.14 -7.35 -21.92
C GLY A 175 5.93 -6.66 -21.25
N ALA A 176 4.80 -7.35 -21.17
CA ALA A 176 3.66 -6.87 -20.41
C ALA A 176 3.98 -6.76 -18.91
N THR A 177 4.68 -7.75 -18.34
CA THR A 177 5.13 -7.71 -16.94
C THR A 177 6.06 -6.55 -16.68
N LEU A 178 7.10 -6.37 -17.50
CA LEU A 178 8.08 -5.29 -17.33
C LEU A 178 7.45 -3.91 -17.54
N ALA A 179 6.45 -3.80 -18.42
CA ALA A 179 5.69 -2.57 -18.58
C ALA A 179 4.83 -2.23 -17.33
N GLU A 180 4.33 -3.23 -16.62
CA GLU A 180 3.65 -3.02 -15.33
C GLU A 180 4.66 -2.68 -14.22
N VAL A 181 5.84 -3.31 -14.18
CA VAL A 181 6.93 -2.95 -13.26
C VAL A 181 7.34 -1.50 -13.43
N ASN A 182 7.49 -1.02 -14.67
CA ASN A 182 7.86 0.38 -14.95
C ASN A 182 6.81 1.42 -14.51
N LYS A 183 5.61 0.99 -14.11
CA LYS A 183 4.56 1.87 -13.54
C LYS A 183 4.62 1.94 -12.02
N THR A 184 5.44 1.12 -11.37
CA THR A 184 5.61 1.17 -9.92
C THR A 184 6.24 2.51 -9.54
N GLU A 185 5.52 3.28 -8.72
CA GLU A 185 5.98 4.58 -8.26
C GLU A 185 7.06 4.39 -7.18
N ASP A 186 8.06 5.28 -7.18
CA ASP A 186 9.19 5.29 -6.25
C ASP A 186 10.00 3.97 -6.20
N LEU A 187 10.05 3.28 -7.34
CA LEU A 187 10.83 2.05 -7.49
C LEU A 187 12.34 2.32 -7.36
N ASP A 188 12.97 1.68 -6.40
CA ASP A 188 14.41 1.78 -6.16
C ASP A 188 15.22 0.77 -6.98
N PHE A 189 14.76 -0.50 -7.04
CA PHE A 189 15.42 -1.53 -7.84
C PHE A 189 14.51 -2.72 -8.17
N VAL A 190 14.97 -3.61 -9.04
CA VAL A 190 14.29 -4.85 -9.42
C VAL A 190 15.15 -6.06 -9.06
N TYR A 191 14.58 -7.02 -8.34
CA TYR A 191 15.19 -8.30 -8.03
C TYR A 191 14.65 -9.39 -8.96
N LEU A 192 15.55 -10.11 -9.62
CA LEU A 192 15.28 -11.23 -10.52
C LEU A 192 15.71 -12.56 -9.88
N ALA A 193 14.76 -13.45 -9.63
CA ALA A 193 15.04 -14.73 -8.95
C ALA A 193 15.59 -15.83 -9.87
N GLY A 194 16.36 -15.47 -10.89
CA GLY A 194 17.01 -16.41 -11.79
C GLY A 194 16.16 -16.91 -12.96
N ASP A 195 16.70 -17.85 -13.71
CA ASP A 195 16.15 -18.36 -14.96
C ASP A 195 15.75 -17.23 -15.91
N THR A 196 16.73 -16.39 -16.26
CA THR A 196 16.52 -15.19 -17.07
C THR A 196 16.09 -15.52 -18.48
N THR A 197 16.74 -16.51 -19.11
CA THR A 197 16.38 -17.07 -20.42
C THR A 197 16.25 -18.58 -20.31
N ASP A 198 15.51 -19.21 -21.21
CA ASP A 198 15.34 -20.67 -21.21
C ASP A 198 16.66 -21.40 -21.57
N THR A 199 17.50 -20.77 -22.34
CA THR A 199 18.83 -21.31 -22.73
C THR A 199 19.85 -20.18 -22.72
N ALA A 200 20.58 -20.03 -21.63
CA ALA A 200 21.50 -18.90 -21.42
C ALA A 200 22.55 -18.66 -22.51
N ALA A 201 22.96 -19.70 -23.27
CA ALA A 201 23.88 -19.56 -24.39
C ALA A 201 23.22 -19.06 -25.69
N ASN A 202 21.90 -18.89 -25.70
CA ASN A 202 21.15 -18.46 -26.88
C ASN A 202 20.98 -16.94 -26.91
N GLU A 203 21.84 -16.27 -27.69
CA GLU A 203 21.83 -14.81 -27.83
C GLU A 203 20.49 -14.23 -28.33
N THR A 204 19.72 -15.00 -29.11
CA THR A 204 18.41 -14.57 -29.58
C THR A 204 17.42 -14.46 -28.42
N GLN A 205 17.53 -15.32 -27.41
CA GLN A 205 16.68 -15.23 -26.21
C GLN A 205 17.02 -13.99 -25.37
N TRP A 206 18.29 -13.62 -25.27
CA TRP A 206 18.70 -12.36 -24.64
C TRP A 206 18.19 -11.14 -25.40
N GLU A 207 18.25 -11.16 -26.74
CA GLU A 207 17.65 -10.09 -27.55
C GLU A 207 16.14 -9.97 -27.30
N LEU A 208 15.44 -11.10 -27.23
CA LEU A 208 14.01 -11.13 -26.92
C LEU A 208 13.69 -10.66 -25.50
N LEU A 209 14.54 -10.98 -24.53
CA LEU A 209 14.41 -10.50 -23.14
C LEU A 209 14.38 -8.97 -23.10
N PHE A 210 15.35 -8.33 -23.73
CA PHE A 210 15.49 -6.87 -23.71
C PHE A 210 14.47 -6.15 -24.61
N ASN A 211 14.14 -6.67 -25.79
CA ASN A 211 13.22 -6.02 -26.73
C ASN A 211 11.77 -6.48 -26.65
N ASN A 212 11.47 -7.47 -25.78
CA ASN A 212 10.11 -7.98 -25.49
C ASN A 212 9.36 -8.50 -26.75
N GLY A 213 10.06 -9.02 -27.73
CA GLY A 213 9.45 -9.46 -28.99
C GLY A 213 8.73 -8.34 -29.76
N GLY A 214 9.00 -7.07 -29.43
CA GLY A 214 8.43 -5.90 -30.10
C GLY A 214 6.98 -5.55 -29.71
N ALA A 215 6.35 -6.29 -28.81
CA ALA A 215 4.96 -6.02 -28.39
C ALA A 215 4.85 -4.85 -27.39
N PHE A 216 5.83 -4.74 -26.51
CA PHE A 216 5.98 -3.66 -25.54
C PHE A 216 7.39 -3.09 -25.66
N PRO A 217 7.65 -2.24 -26.66
CA PRO A 217 9.00 -1.83 -27.03
C PRO A 217 9.77 -1.11 -25.92
N THR A 218 9.07 -0.56 -24.92
CA THR A 218 9.69 0.14 -23.80
C THR A 218 9.83 -0.73 -22.54
N GLY A 219 9.24 -1.93 -22.49
CA GLY A 219 9.19 -2.75 -21.28
C GLY A 219 10.57 -3.17 -20.79
N GLY A 220 11.31 -3.97 -21.56
CA GLY A 220 12.60 -4.49 -21.16
C GLY A 220 13.72 -3.45 -21.21
N GLU A 221 13.87 -2.74 -22.31
CA GLU A 221 14.90 -1.70 -22.43
C GLU A 221 14.74 -0.61 -21.38
N ASP A 222 13.52 -0.18 -21.09
CA ASP A 222 13.26 0.81 -20.05
C ASP A 222 13.51 0.24 -18.65
N MET A 223 13.10 -0.99 -18.39
CA MET A 223 13.30 -1.61 -17.08
C MET A 223 14.77 -1.79 -16.77
N PHE A 224 15.52 -2.47 -17.64
CA PHE A 224 16.94 -2.77 -17.43
C PHE A 224 17.84 -1.53 -17.52
N GLY A 225 17.48 -0.57 -18.33
CA GLY A 225 18.26 0.65 -18.54
C GLY A 225 17.95 1.79 -17.56
N ASN A 226 16.85 1.72 -16.82
CA ASN A 226 16.45 2.81 -15.91
C ASN A 226 16.29 2.40 -14.43
N ASN A 227 16.48 1.12 -14.10
CA ASN A 227 16.43 0.65 -12.73
C ASN A 227 17.67 -0.16 -12.41
N LEU A 228 18.13 -0.07 -11.17
CA LEU A 228 19.13 -1.01 -10.67
C LEU A 228 18.54 -2.42 -10.67
N VAL A 229 19.31 -3.39 -11.13
CA VAL A 229 18.92 -4.80 -11.17
C VAL A 229 19.76 -5.61 -10.20
N SER A 230 19.14 -6.54 -9.50
CA SER A 230 19.80 -7.59 -8.73
C SER A 230 19.33 -8.95 -9.24
N VAL A 231 20.21 -9.94 -9.33
CA VAL A 231 19.88 -11.23 -9.91
C VAL A 231 20.55 -12.38 -9.18
N VAL A 232 19.88 -13.52 -9.09
CA VAL A 232 20.49 -14.81 -8.74
C VAL A 232 20.59 -15.71 -9.96
N GLN A 233 21.53 -16.65 -9.96
CA GLN A 233 21.66 -17.61 -11.03
C GLN A 233 20.67 -18.77 -10.85
N GLY A 234 19.86 -19.02 -11.89
CA GLY A 234 18.98 -20.17 -11.97
C GLY A 234 19.60 -21.36 -12.74
N ASN A 235 18.86 -22.46 -12.81
CA ASN A 235 19.36 -23.67 -13.47
C ASN A 235 19.35 -23.60 -15.00
N HIS A 236 18.60 -22.68 -15.59
CA HIS A 236 18.66 -22.37 -17.02
C HIS A 236 19.77 -21.36 -17.32
N ASP A 237 20.28 -20.64 -16.32
CA ASP A 237 21.38 -19.69 -16.45
C ASP A 237 22.75 -20.39 -16.42
N ASN A 238 23.76 -19.70 -16.88
CA ASN A 238 25.17 -20.13 -16.84
C ASN A 238 26.09 -18.90 -16.89
N THR A 239 27.36 -19.08 -17.20
CA THR A 239 28.32 -17.97 -17.29
C THR A 239 27.95 -16.90 -18.32
N SER A 240 26.94 -17.11 -19.20
CA SER A 240 26.44 -16.06 -20.08
C SER A 240 25.64 -15.00 -19.30
N LEU A 241 25.06 -15.35 -18.17
CA LEU A 241 24.35 -14.41 -17.29
C LEU A 241 25.26 -13.22 -16.91
N THR A 242 26.48 -13.50 -16.45
CA THR A 242 27.42 -12.47 -16.00
C THR A 242 27.95 -11.56 -17.12
N ARG A 243 27.79 -11.96 -18.37
CA ARG A 243 28.14 -11.13 -19.54
C ARG A 243 27.02 -10.14 -19.88
N HIS A 244 25.78 -10.54 -19.67
CA HIS A 244 24.62 -9.70 -19.94
C HIS A 244 24.23 -8.83 -18.74
N ILE A 245 24.48 -9.34 -17.54
CA ILE A 245 24.21 -8.66 -16.28
C ILE A 245 25.49 -8.73 -15.44
N ASN A 246 26.21 -7.63 -15.34
CA ASN A 246 27.49 -7.54 -14.62
C ASN A 246 27.24 -7.52 -13.08
N ALA A 247 26.80 -8.67 -12.55
CA ALA A 247 26.54 -8.84 -11.13
C ALA A 247 27.84 -8.72 -10.31
N PRO A 248 27.78 -8.22 -9.07
CA PRO A 248 28.91 -8.21 -8.15
C PRO A 248 29.45 -9.60 -7.84
N GLY A 249 30.60 -9.66 -7.18
CA GLY A 249 31.24 -10.88 -6.76
C GLY A 249 32.36 -11.32 -7.72
N GLU A 250 32.94 -12.51 -7.46
CA GLU A 250 33.97 -13.06 -8.34
C GLU A 250 33.38 -13.48 -9.70
N ALA A 251 34.11 -13.24 -10.76
CA ALA A 251 33.66 -13.52 -12.13
C ALA A 251 33.08 -14.93 -12.29
N GLY A 252 31.79 -15.02 -12.59
CA GLY A 252 31.07 -16.27 -12.81
C GLY A 252 30.51 -16.93 -11.55
N SER A 253 30.69 -16.38 -10.34
CA SER A 253 30.13 -16.97 -9.12
C SER A 253 28.68 -16.60 -8.88
N VAL A 254 28.27 -15.36 -9.17
CA VAL A 254 26.96 -14.78 -8.83
C VAL A 254 26.59 -15.03 -7.36
N VAL A 255 27.59 -14.93 -6.46
CA VAL A 255 27.43 -14.96 -5.00
C VAL A 255 27.92 -13.62 -4.49
N TYR A 256 27.02 -12.83 -3.92
CA TYR A 256 27.32 -11.49 -3.46
C TYR A 256 26.28 -11.02 -2.45
N SER A 257 26.59 -9.95 -1.75
CA SER A 257 25.64 -9.25 -0.87
C SER A 257 25.78 -7.76 -1.06
N TYR A 258 24.73 -7.05 -0.73
CA TYR A 258 24.73 -5.59 -0.69
C TYR A 258 23.73 -5.08 0.34
N ASP A 259 24.05 -3.94 0.92
CA ASP A 259 23.14 -3.19 1.78
C ASP A 259 22.32 -2.22 0.92
N TYR A 260 21.04 -2.12 1.20
CA TYR A 260 20.14 -1.17 0.58
C TYR A 260 19.27 -0.54 1.67
N GLY A 261 19.72 0.59 2.24
CA GLY A 261 19.04 1.26 3.36
C GLY A 261 18.86 0.36 4.58
N PRO A 262 17.60 0.04 4.96
CA PRO A 262 17.29 -0.74 6.16
C PRO A 262 17.47 -2.26 5.98
N ALA A 263 17.90 -2.72 4.82
CA ALA A 263 17.99 -4.15 4.50
C ALA A 263 19.34 -4.56 3.92
N THR A 264 19.73 -5.80 4.19
CA THR A 264 20.84 -6.51 3.55
C THR A 264 20.29 -7.62 2.66
N PHE A 265 20.75 -7.65 1.42
CA PHE A 265 20.41 -8.67 0.43
C PHE A 265 21.60 -9.58 0.17
N ILE A 266 21.40 -10.91 0.30
CA ILE A 266 22.45 -11.90 0.17
C ILE A 266 22.06 -12.88 -0.93
N MET A 267 22.82 -12.90 -2.04
CA MET A 267 22.54 -13.72 -3.21
C MET A 267 23.39 -14.98 -3.19
N LEU A 268 22.74 -16.14 -3.22
CA LEU A 268 23.37 -17.45 -3.23
C LEU A 268 23.21 -18.13 -4.60
N ASN A 269 24.24 -18.87 -5.00
CA ASN A 269 24.25 -19.65 -6.23
C ASN A 269 24.17 -21.16 -5.92
N LEU A 270 22.95 -21.68 -5.83
CA LEU A 270 22.73 -23.08 -5.52
C LEU A 270 23.13 -24.02 -6.66
N GLU A 271 23.25 -23.52 -7.89
CA GLU A 271 23.66 -24.32 -9.03
C GLU A 271 25.14 -24.72 -8.94
N THR A 272 26.01 -23.83 -8.45
CA THR A 272 27.41 -24.18 -8.16
C THR A 272 27.54 -24.97 -6.86
N ALA A 273 26.84 -24.57 -5.80
CA ALA A 273 26.87 -25.25 -4.48
C ALA A 273 26.38 -26.69 -4.53
N ARG A 274 25.50 -27.05 -5.48
CA ARG A 274 24.98 -28.40 -5.67
C ARG A 274 26.06 -29.42 -6.03
N TYR A 275 26.96 -29.05 -6.94
CA TYR A 275 27.93 -29.96 -7.52
C TYR A 275 29.32 -29.86 -6.90
N ASP A 276 29.58 -28.81 -6.14
CA ASP A 276 30.86 -28.52 -5.51
C ASP A 276 30.68 -28.29 -4.00
N ALA A 277 31.18 -29.22 -3.21
CA ALA A 277 31.06 -29.16 -1.76
C ALA A 277 31.92 -28.04 -1.15
N ASP A 278 33.03 -27.68 -1.78
CA ASP A 278 33.89 -26.60 -1.33
C ASP A 278 33.18 -25.25 -1.60
N ALA A 279 32.60 -25.06 -2.81
CA ALA A 279 31.81 -23.90 -3.14
C ALA A 279 30.57 -23.75 -2.22
N ARG A 280 29.95 -24.85 -1.85
CA ARG A 280 28.82 -24.84 -0.90
C ARG A 280 29.26 -24.40 0.49
N LEU A 281 30.42 -24.82 0.96
CA LEU A 281 30.97 -24.39 2.24
C LEU A 281 31.38 -22.91 2.22
N GLU A 282 32.03 -22.47 1.14
CA GLU A 282 32.40 -21.06 0.96
C GLU A 282 31.15 -20.15 0.98
N GLN A 283 30.08 -20.55 0.31
CA GLN A 283 28.81 -19.80 0.35
C GLN A 283 28.17 -19.77 1.74
N LYS A 284 28.26 -20.87 2.50
CA LYS A 284 27.78 -20.91 3.88
C LYS A 284 28.57 -19.93 4.76
N GLU A 285 29.90 -19.97 4.70
CA GLU A 285 30.78 -19.06 5.47
C GLU A 285 30.52 -17.58 5.09
N TYR A 286 30.25 -17.33 3.79
CA TYR A 286 29.90 -16.01 3.29
C TYR A 286 28.56 -15.54 3.86
N LEU A 287 27.51 -16.38 3.82
CA LEU A 287 26.20 -16.10 4.38
C LEU A 287 26.27 -15.82 5.87
N GLU A 288 26.96 -16.67 6.65
CA GLU A 288 27.12 -16.48 8.10
C GLU A 288 27.76 -15.12 8.45
N ALA A 289 28.78 -14.72 7.70
CA ALA A 289 29.44 -13.43 7.89
C ALA A 289 28.50 -12.26 7.53
N ALA A 290 27.82 -12.33 6.39
CA ALA A 290 26.94 -11.27 5.92
C ALA A 290 25.72 -11.08 6.83
N VAL A 291 25.08 -12.17 7.26
CA VAL A 291 23.93 -12.11 8.20
C VAL A 291 24.35 -11.51 9.51
N LYS A 292 25.49 -11.95 10.07
CA LYS A 292 26.00 -11.39 11.32
C LYS A 292 26.20 -9.88 11.24
N GLU A 293 26.83 -9.41 10.17
CA GLU A 293 27.05 -7.96 9.96
C GLU A 293 25.73 -7.19 9.78
N ALA A 294 24.74 -7.78 9.10
CA ALA A 294 23.41 -7.19 8.92
C ALA A 294 22.67 -7.06 10.25
N LYS A 295 22.62 -8.14 11.04
CA LYS A 295 21.96 -8.14 12.36
C LYS A 295 22.67 -7.18 13.35
N GLU A 296 24.01 -7.07 13.31
CA GLU A 296 24.75 -6.06 14.12
C GLU A 296 24.36 -4.61 13.75
N ARG A 297 23.87 -4.37 12.53
CA ARG A 297 23.37 -3.06 12.11
C ARG A 297 21.85 -2.91 12.26
N GLY A 298 21.15 -3.93 12.76
CA GLY A 298 19.69 -3.94 12.91
C GLY A 298 18.94 -3.99 11.59
N GLN A 299 19.59 -4.46 10.50
CA GLN A 299 18.98 -4.52 9.17
C GLN A 299 18.14 -5.80 8.99
N TRP A 300 17.12 -5.72 8.16
CA TRP A 300 16.43 -6.88 7.63
C TRP A 300 17.34 -7.71 6.72
N VAL A 301 17.19 -9.03 6.79
CA VAL A 301 18.01 -9.98 6.02
C VAL A 301 17.17 -10.69 4.97
N PHE A 302 17.39 -10.34 3.70
CA PHE A 302 16.78 -10.98 2.55
C PHE A 302 17.78 -11.90 1.86
N VAL A 303 17.51 -13.18 1.82
CA VAL A 303 18.33 -14.15 1.08
C VAL A 303 17.67 -14.46 -0.26
N GLY A 304 18.38 -14.19 -1.35
CA GLY A 304 17.97 -14.53 -2.69
C GLY A 304 18.62 -15.83 -3.17
N MET A 305 17.82 -16.74 -3.71
CA MET A 305 18.28 -17.95 -4.38
C MET A 305 17.26 -18.42 -5.41
N HIS A 306 17.68 -19.15 -6.43
CA HIS A 306 16.74 -19.60 -7.45
C HIS A 306 15.90 -20.80 -7.02
N LYS A 307 16.55 -21.88 -6.53
CA LYS A 307 15.83 -23.12 -6.15
C LYS A 307 14.82 -22.88 -5.03
N SER A 308 13.57 -23.22 -5.31
CA SER A 308 12.49 -23.15 -4.33
C SER A 308 12.53 -24.35 -3.36
N ILE A 309 13.28 -24.21 -2.27
CA ILE A 309 13.41 -25.29 -1.27
C ILE A 309 12.11 -25.51 -0.49
N TYR A 310 11.26 -24.49 -0.38
CA TYR A 310 9.86 -24.62 0.03
C TYR A 310 8.98 -23.96 -1.02
N THR A 311 7.99 -24.70 -1.51
CA THR A 311 7.11 -24.27 -2.60
C THR A 311 5.79 -25.02 -2.58
N GLY A 312 4.73 -24.45 -3.14
CA GLY A 312 3.42 -25.09 -3.32
C GLY A 312 3.33 -25.99 -4.57
N ALA A 313 4.38 -26.18 -5.36
CA ALA A 313 4.28 -26.84 -6.66
C ALA A 313 5.23 -28.02 -6.87
N SER A 314 5.53 -28.34 -8.14
CA SER A 314 6.02 -29.69 -8.49
C SER A 314 7.46 -29.98 -8.11
N HIS A 315 8.34 -29.01 -8.10
CA HIS A 315 9.77 -29.23 -7.83
C HIS A 315 10.10 -29.52 -6.38
N ILE A 316 9.16 -29.33 -5.44
CA ILE A 316 9.39 -29.59 -4.01
C ILE A 316 9.90 -31.02 -3.73
N THR A 317 9.56 -32.00 -4.60
CA THR A 317 9.99 -33.40 -4.48
C THR A 317 11.19 -33.77 -5.32
N ASP A 318 11.78 -32.83 -6.04
CA ASP A 318 12.97 -33.08 -6.84
C ASP A 318 14.18 -33.32 -5.93
N SER A 319 15.04 -34.26 -6.33
CA SER A 319 16.14 -34.71 -5.47
C SER A 319 17.10 -33.59 -5.09
N ASP A 320 17.35 -32.66 -5.99
CA ASP A 320 18.22 -31.51 -5.78
C ASP A 320 17.59 -30.45 -4.87
N VAL A 321 16.29 -30.24 -5.00
CA VAL A 321 15.52 -29.35 -4.11
C VAL A 321 15.48 -29.94 -2.69
N ILE A 322 15.25 -31.25 -2.57
CA ILE A 322 15.29 -31.93 -1.26
C ILE A 322 16.69 -31.85 -0.63
N GLU A 323 17.75 -32.03 -1.42
CA GLU A 323 19.12 -31.93 -0.92
C GLU A 323 19.45 -30.49 -0.50
N ALA A 324 19.09 -29.51 -1.30
CA ALA A 324 19.26 -28.09 -0.96
C ALA A 324 18.50 -27.72 0.31
N ARG A 325 17.25 -28.15 0.46
CA ARG A 325 16.44 -27.91 1.67
C ARG A 325 17.10 -28.47 2.92
N LYS A 326 17.53 -29.73 2.88
CA LYS A 326 18.22 -30.38 4.01
C LYS A 326 19.48 -29.66 4.46
N TYR A 327 20.15 -28.97 3.55
CA TYR A 327 21.38 -28.27 3.85
C TYR A 327 21.12 -26.81 4.28
N TRP A 328 20.34 -26.06 3.50
CA TRP A 328 20.20 -24.62 3.68
C TRP A 328 19.13 -24.20 4.68
N ALA A 329 17.99 -24.92 4.75
CA ALA A 329 16.91 -24.50 5.64
C ALA A 329 17.32 -24.44 7.12
N PRO A 330 18.04 -25.42 7.70
CA PRO A 330 18.52 -25.30 9.08
C PRO A 330 19.47 -24.13 9.30
N ILE A 331 20.28 -23.78 8.29
CA ILE A 331 21.21 -22.65 8.36
C ILE A 331 20.43 -21.33 8.38
N PHE A 332 19.43 -21.17 7.52
CA PHE A 332 18.61 -19.95 7.50
C PHE A 332 17.85 -19.75 8.81
N THR A 333 17.31 -20.84 9.39
CA THR A 333 16.69 -20.82 10.71
C THR A 333 17.69 -20.46 11.83
N GLU A 334 18.88 -21.10 11.85
CA GLU A 334 19.93 -20.82 12.87
C GLU A 334 20.42 -19.39 12.80
N LEU A 335 20.49 -18.81 11.61
CA LEU A 335 20.95 -17.45 11.39
C LEU A 335 19.86 -16.40 11.53
N ASP A 336 18.63 -16.82 11.77
CA ASP A 336 17.47 -15.94 11.88
C ASP A 336 17.32 -15.03 10.63
N VAL A 337 17.26 -15.66 9.45
CA VAL A 337 17.01 -14.99 8.18
C VAL A 337 15.55 -14.60 8.10
N ASP A 338 15.25 -13.34 7.79
CA ASP A 338 13.87 -12.85 7.79
C ASP A 338 13.09 -13.35 6.55
N VAL A 339 13.68 -13.24 5.35
CA VAL A 339 13.01 -13.63 4.09
C VAL A 339 13.93 -14.42 3.17
N VAL A 340 13.42 -15.52 2.60
CA VAL A 340 14.07 -16.29 1.54
C VAL A 340 13.28 -16.17 0.25
N MET A 341 13.82 -15.40 -0.71
CA MET A 341 13.21 -15.13 -2.03
C MET A 341 13.67 -16.15 -3.06
N GLN A 342 12.73 -16.91 -3.63
CA GLN A 342 12.97 -18.07 -4.47
C GLN A 342 12.29 -17.93 -5.85
N GLY A 343 12.75 -18.68 -6.84
CA GLY A 343 12.15 -18.87 -8.17
C GLY A 343 11.85 -20.35 -8.45
N HIS A 344 12.18 -20.81 -9.66
CA HIS A 344 12.19 -22.21 -10.09
C HIS A 344 10.82 -22.89 -10.23
N ASP A 345 9.94 -22.79 -9.24
CA ASP A 345 8.55 -23.22 -9.35
C ASP A 345 7.69 -22.04 -9.80
N HIS A 346 7.05 -22.19 -10.96
CA HIS A 346 6.30 -21.12 -11.61
C HIS A 346 4.89 -20.98 -10.99
N VAL A 347 4.86 -20.78 -9.68
CA VAL A 347 3.68 -20.49 -8.88
C VAL A 347 4.01 -19.41 -7.87
N TYR A 348 3.02 -18.63 -7.48
CA TYR A 348 3.17 -17.80 -6.29
C TYR A 348 2.87 -18.62 -5.04
N SER A 349 3.76 -18.57 -4.08
CA SER A 349 3.52 -19.17 -2.77
C SER A 349 4.37 -18.50 -1.70
N ARG A 350 3.86 -18.42 -0.46
CA ARG A 350 4.62 -17.96 0.70
C ARG A 350 4.22 -18.70 1.96
N GLY A 351 5.10 -18.76 2.94
CA GLY A 351 4.80 -19.31 4.25
C GLY A 351 6.00 -19.24 5.19
N PHE A 352 5.73 -19.08 6.45
CA PHE A 352 6.72 -19.20 7.51
C PHE A 352 7.02 -20.66 7.79
N VAL A 353 8.28 -21.02 7.96
CA VAL A 353 8.68 -22.44 8.18
C VAL A 353 9.54 -22.54 9.41
N ASP A 354 9.13 -23.42 10.34
CA ASP A 354 9.81 -23.64 11.61
C ASP A 354 11.09 -24.51 11.47
N GLU A 355 11.82 -24.68 12.55
CA GLU A 355 13.05 -25.47 12.63
C GLU A 355 12.89 -26.95 12.21
N ASN A 356 11.68 -27.48 12.27
CA ASN A 356 11.34 -28.85 11.89
C ASN A 356 10.90 -28.96 10.42
N GLY A 357 10.83 -27.84 9.71
CA GLY A 357 10.37 -27.77 8.33
C GLY A 357 8.86 -27.79 8.18
N TYR A 358 8.10 -27.43 9.22
CA TYR A 358 6.66 -27.30 9.17
C TYR A 358 6.23 -25.84 8.96
N ASN A 359 5.06 -25.69 8.36
CA ASN A 359 4.44 -24.38 8.30
C ASN A 359 4.15 -23.89 9.73
N ALA A 360 4.77 -22.77 10.10
CA ALA A 360 4.58 -22.19 11.41
C ALA A 360 3.25 -21.42 11.45
N GLU A 361 2.52 -21.59 12.55
CA GLU A 361 1.42 -20.70 12.88
C GLU A 361 2.05 -19.46 13.54
N VAL A 362 1.90 -18.30 12.88
CA VAL A 362 2.35 -17.00 13.39
C VAL A 362 1.14 -16.20 13.82
N ASP A 363 1.27 -15.51 14.94
CA ASP A 363 0.22 -14.67 15.46
C ASP A 363 0.05 -13.44 14.55
N THR A 364 -1.20 -13.08 14.28
CA THR A 364 -1.55 -11.90 13.48
C THR A 364 -2.05 -10.81 14.41
N ASN A 365 -1.48 -9.64 14.30
CA ASN A 365 -1.87 -8.44 15.04
C ASN A 365 -3.28 -7.97 14.66
N GLU A 366 -3.89 -7.10 15.46
CA GLU A 366 -5.23 -6.55 15.21
C GLU A 366 -5.34 -5.80 13.86
N ASP A 367 -4.24 -5.25 13.36
CA ASP A 367 -4.17 -4.56 12.06
C ASP A 367 -3.88 -5.49 10.87
N GLY A 368 -3.67 -6.78 11.14
CA GLY A 368 -3.36 -7.80 10.15
C GLY A 368 -1.87 -7.97 9.86
N SER A 369 -0.98 -7.23 10.51
CA SER A 369 0.47 -7.46 10.45
C SER A 369 0.88 -8.69 11.27
N VAL A 370 2.10 -9.17 11.07
CA VAL A 370 2.70 -10.29 11.79
C VAL A 370 3.98 -9.77 12.45
N ASP A 371 4.17 -10.06 13.73
CA ASP A 371 5.45 -9.81 14.39
C ASP A 371 6.51 -10.75 13.80
N ASP A 372 7.72 -10.23 13.57
CA ASP A 372 8.83 -11.01 13.01
C ASP A 372 9.15 -12.22 13.91
N PRO A 373 8.88 -13.45 13.46
CA PRO A 373 9.01 -14.59 14.33
C PRO A 373 10.46 -15.05 14.41
N GLU A 374 11.06 -15.01 15.58
CA GLU A 374 12.45 -15.40 15.83
C GLU A 374 12.74 -16.83 15.32
N ASN A 375 13.80 -16.99 14.50
CA ASN A 375 14.22 -18.26 13.90
C ASN A 375 13.18 -18.97 13.02
N ILE A 376 12.25 -18.23 12.43
CA ILE A 376 11.19 -18.77 11.54
C ILE A 376 11.15 -18.00 10.23
N PRO A 377 12.06 -18.26 9.27
CA PRO A 377 12.13 -17.53 8.04
C PRO A 377 10.84 -17.57 7.20
N LEU A 378 10.51 -16.46 6.56
CA LEU A 378 9.49 -16.40 5.52
C LEU A 378 10.07 -16.89 4.20
N TYR A 379 9.59 -18.02 3.68
CA TYR A 379 9.91 -18.48 2.34
C TYR A 379 8.86 -18.02 1.35
N MET A 380 9.30 -17.48 0.23
CA MET A 380 8.38 -17.12 -0.84
C MET A 380 8.91 -17.46 -2.22
N VAL A 381 8.02 -17.79 -3.13
CA VAL A 381 8.26 -18.01 -4.55
C VAL A 381 7.51 -16.93 -5.31
N GLY A 382 8.24 -16.11 -6.07
CA GLY A 382 7.73 -14.90 -6.71
C GLY A 382 6.81 -15.13 -7.91
N GLY A 383 6.39 -16.36 -8.16
CA GLY A 383 5.51 -16.70 -9.27
C GLY A 383 6.23 -16.86 -10.58
N HIS A 384 5.65 -16.38 -11.67
CA HIS A 384 6.19 -16.46 -13.02
C HIS A 384 5.95 -15.13 -13.75
N ALA A 385 7.03 -14.43 -14.02
CA ALA A 385 6.98 -13.11 -14.61
C ALA A 385 6.95 -13.14 -16.16
N GLY A 386 7.59 -14.15 -16.75
CA GLY A 386 7.83 -14.22 -18.19
C GLY A 386 6.86 -15.14 -18.91
N GLY A 387 7.35 -16.13 -19.60
CA GLY A 387 6.70 -17.07 -20.50
C GLY A 387 5.27 -17.54 -20.15
N LEU A 388 4.90 -18.65 -20.75
CA LEU A 388 3.55 -19.20 -20.57
C LEU A 388 3.58 -20.58 -19.89
N LYS A 389 4.56 -20.79 -19.01
CA LYS A 389 4.83 -22.05 -18.34
C LYS A 389 4.48 -21.93 -16.85
N TRP A 390 3.33 -22.46 -16.47
CA TRP A 390 2.90 -22.53 -15.08
C TRP A 390 2.89 -23.96 -14.59
N TYR A 391 3.21 -24.18 -13.32
CA TYR A 391 3.20 -25.50 -12.71
C TYR A 391 1.92 -25.76 -11.92
N SER A 392 1.62 -27.04 -11.72
CA SER A 392 0.46 -27.46 -10.94
C SER A 392 0.78 -27.46 -9.46
N LYS A 393 -0.19 -26.99 -8.68
CA LYS A 393 -0.18 -27.21 -7.23
C LYS A 393 -0.06 -28.69 -6.90
N LYS A 394 0.71 -28.98 -5.89
CA LYS A 394 0.74 -30.33 -5.31
C LYS A 394 0.31 -30.30 -3.85
N ASN A 395 -0.63 -31.19 -3.52
CA ASN A 395 -0.95 -31.51 -2.15
C ASN A 395 0.07 -32.53 -1.62
N TYR A 396 0.86 -32.13 -0.63
CA TYR A 396 1.83 -33.02 -0.01
C TYR A 396 1.25 -33.62 1.26
N THR A 397 1.27 -34.97 1.33
CA THR A 397 1.23 -35.70 2.58
C THR A 397 2.64 -36.10 2.94
N VAL A 398 3.10 -35.65 4.10
CA VAL A 398 4.42 -36.01 4.62
C VAL A 398 4.47 -37.52 4.88
N GLY A 399 5.45 -38.16 4.25
CA GLY A 399 5.81 -39.55 4.54
C GLY A 399 7.22 -39.60 5.10
N ASN A 400 7.37 -40.20 6.30
CA ASN A 400 8.60 -40.74 6.86
C ASN A 400 9.89 -39.91 6.69
N GLY A 401 10.07 -38.90 7.51
CA GLY A 401 11.39 -38.33 7.75
C GLY A 401 11.91 -37.35 6.67
N ASP A 402 11.12 -37.03 5.70
CA ASP A 402 11.40 -35.91 4.81
C ASP A 402 10.88 -34.61 5.44
N LEU A 403 11.72 -33.58 5.42
CA LEU A 403 11.40 -32.21 5.86
C LEU A 403 10.38 -31.54 4.90
N LEU A 404 9.29 -32.19 4.60
CA LEU A 404 8.14 -31.66 3.87
C LEU A 404 7.11 -31.29 4.91
N ALA A 405 6.87 -30.03 5.09
CA ALA A 405 5.92 -29.53 6.07
C ALA A 405 4.52 -30.10 5.83
N PRO A 406 3.95 -30.91 6.72
CA PRO A 406 2.57 -31.34 6.61
C PRO A 406 1.67 -30.12 6.87
N GLY A 407 0.76 -29.87 5.96
CA GLY A 407 -0.16 -28.74 6.09
C GLY A 407 0.40 -27.39 5.61
N TYR A 408 1.42 -27.43 4.81
CA TYR A 408 2.00 -26.27 4.15
C TYR A 408 0.94 -25.56 3.31
N SER A 409 0.29 -24.57 3.91
CA SER A 409 -0.71 -23.78 3.24
C SER A 409 -0.06 -22.54 2.65
N PHE A 410 0.69 -22.73 1.57
CA PHE A 410 1.00 -21.61 0.73
C PHE A 410 -0.26 -21.10 0.06
N LEU A 411 -0.38 -19.80 -0.04
CA LEU A 411 -1.35 -19.20 -0.94
C LEU A 411 -1.00 -19.65 -2.36
N ASP A 412 -1.79 -20.56 -2.85
CA ASP A 412 -1.63 -21.11 -4.18
C ASP A 412 -2.45 -20.31 -5.16
N VAL A 413 -1.77 -19.70 -6.04
CA VAL A 413 -2.38 -18.71 -6.88
C VAL A 413 -2.38 -19.02 -8.33
N ASN A 414 -1.35 -19.56 -8.87
CA ASN A 414 -1.22 -19.80 -10.30
C ASN A 414 -1.03 -21.26 -10.61
N SER A 415 -1.83 -22.10 -10.01
CA SER A 415 -1.73 -23.50 -10.36
C SER A 415 -2.31 -23.74 -11.75
N THR A 416 -1.64 -24.61 -12.47
CA THR A 416 -2.16 -25.20 -13.70
C THR A 416 -3.20 -26.28 -13.41
N ASP A 417 -3.67 -26.41 -12.18
CA ASP A 417 -4.68 -27.38 -11.82
C ASP A 417 -5.95 -27.12 -12.64
N THR A 418 -6.25 -28.08 -13.51
CA THR A 418 -7.36 -28.00 -14.47
C THR A 418 -8.74 -28.04 -13.81
N ASN A 419 -8.80 -28.30 -12.50
CA ASN A 419 -10.03 -28.34 -11.72
C ASN A 419 -10.32 -27.08 -10.93
N SER A 420 -9.40 -26.10 -10.95
CA SER A 420 -9.61 -24.81 -10.30
C SER A 420 -9.86 -23.72 -11.33
N ASP A 421 -10.65 -22.73 -10.95
CA ASP A 421 -10.81 -21.47 -11.69
C ASP A 421 -9.53 -20.64 -11.71
N VAL A 422 -8.38 -21.22 -11.33
CA VAL A 422 -7.11 -20.55 -11.24
C VAL A 422 -6.63 -20.15 -12.62
N LYS A 423 -6.48 -18.86 -12.75
CA LYS A 423 -6.13 -18.18 -13.97
C LYS A 423 -4.61 -18.19 -14.10
N LYS A 424 -4.11 -18.51 -15.27
CA LYS A 424 -2.69 -18.34 -15.63
C LYS A 424 -2.43 -16.85 -15.76
N GLU A 425 -1.88 -16.25 -14.73
CA GLU A 425 -1.66 -14.81 -14.60
C GLU A 425 -0.18 -14.53 -14.32
N GLN A 426 0.32 -13.41 -14.80
CA GLN A 426 1.63 -12.89 -14.45
C GLN A 426 1.62 -12.38 -13.03
N VAL A 427 2.76 -12.51 -12.35
CA VAL A 427 2.92 -12.12 -10.94
C VAL A 427 4.02 -11.07 -10.82
N ILE A 428 3.75 -10.05 -10.02
CA ILE A 428 4.68 -9.02 -9.59
C ILE A 428 4.55 -8.88 -8.07
N VAL A 429 5.65 -8.92 -7.34
CA VAL A 429 5.67 -8.65 -5.90
C VAL A 429 6.35 -7.30 -5.67
N GLU A 430 5.61 -6.33 -5.21
CA GLU A 430 6.14 -5.05 -4.75
C GLU A 430 6.46 -5.18 -3.25
N VAL A 431 7.68 -4.82 -2.86
CA VAL A 431 8.16 -4.94 -1.49
C VAL A 431 8.59 -3.57 -1.01
N GLU A 432 7.99 -3.13 0.09
CA GLU A 432 8.37 -1.91 0.79
C GLU A 432 9.06 -2.31 2.09
N VAL A 433 10.22 -1.71 2.37
CA VAL A 433 11.01 -2.02 3.57
C VAL A 433 11.39 -0.73 4.27
N SER A 434 11.03 -0.64 5.53
CA SER A 434 11.47 0.40 6.45
C SER A 434 12.38 -0.20 7.54
N GLU A 435 12.83 0.59 8.49
CA GLU A 435 13.59 0.11 9.65
C GLU A 435 12.80 -0.92 10.45
N ASP A 436 11.50 -0.66 10.66
CA ASP A 436 10.66 -1.39 11.62
C ASP A 436 9.73 -2.41 10.96
N GLU A 437 9.48 -2.33 9.66
CA GLU A 437 8.57 -3.23 8.97
C GLU A 437 8.95 -3.44 7.50
N PHE A 438 8.52 -4.57 6.96
CA PHE A 438 8.44 -4.73 5.51
C PHE A 438 7.05 -5.22 5.09
N THR A 439 6.60 -4.75 3.93
CA THR A 439 5.32 -5.15 3.35
C THR A 439 5.53 -5.76 1.97
N LEU A 440 4.97 -6.94 1.78
CA LEU A 440 4.95 -7.67 0.51
C LEU A 440 3.57 -7.53 -0.12
N ASN A 441 3.46 -6.85 -1.24
CA ASN A 441 2.23 -6.70 -2.01
C ASN A 441 2.34 -7.49 -3.32
N THR A 442 1.61 -8.59 -3.42
CA THR A 442 1.60 -9.44 -4.61
C THR A 442 0.47 -9.02 -5.54
N TYR A 443 0.84 -8.58 -6.71
CA TYR A 443 -0.08 -8.19 -7.77
C TYR A 443 -0.13 -9.24 -8.86
N MET A 444 -1.29 -9.37 -9.46
CA MET A 444 -1.52 -10.23 -10.60
C MET A 444 -2.23 -9.49 -11.71
N PHE A 445 -1.99 -9.95 -12.94
CA PHE A 445 -2.68 -9.50 -14.12
C PHE A 445 -2.63 -10.57 -15.20
N LYS A 446 -3.44 -10.46 -16.22
CA LYS A 446 -3.46 -11.43 -17.30
C LYS A 446 -3.22 -10.80 -18.66
N TYR A 447 -2.20 -11.28 -19.33
CA TYR A 447 -1.91 -10.97 -20.72
C TYR A 447 -2.31 -12.13 -21.63
N ASP A 448 -3.00 -11.83 -22.72
CA ASP A 448 -3.37 -12.80 -23.76
C ASP A 448 -2.48 -12.60 -24.98
N THR A 449 -1.63 -13.58 -25.24
CA THR A 449 -0.67 -13.58 -26.35
C THR A 449 -1.33 -13.71 -27.73
N ASN A 450 -2.61 -14.14 -27.81
CA ASN A 450 -3.32 -14.23 -29.08
C ASN A 450 -3.88 -12.88 -29.53
N THR A 451 -4.23 -12.04 -28.57
CA THR A 451 -4.77 -10.70 -28.82
C THR A 451 -3.75 -9.59 -28.59
N ASP A 452 -2.58 -9.91 -28.05
CA ASP A 452 -1.53 -8.97 -27.62
C ASP A 452 -2.07 -7.87 -26.70
N THR A 453 -2.93 -8.25 -25.73
CA THR A 453 -3.60 -7.31 -24.81
C THR A 453 -3.62 -7.82 -23.37
N ILE A 454 -3.64 -6.89 -22.43
CA ILE A 454 -3.97 -7.20 -21.04
C ILE A 454 -5.47 -7.42 -20.96
N THR A 455 -5.89 -8.61 -20.53
CA THR A 455 -7.31 -9.02 -20.43
C THR A 455 -7.85 -8.95 -19.01
N THR A 456 -6.96 -8.88 -18.02
CA THR A 456 -7.27 -8.56 -16.62
C THR A 456 -6.23 -7.55 -16.16
N ASP A 457 -6.70 -6.39 -15.73
CA ASP A 457 -5.83 -5.31 -15.20
C ASP A 457 -5.11 -5.78 -13.93
N LYS A 458 -3.97 -5.14 -13.61
CA LYS A 458 -3.20 -5.41 -12.39
C LYS A 458 -4.07 -5.17 -11.16
N TYR A 459 -4.17 -6.17 -10.29
CA TYR A 459 -4.91 -6.11 -9.03
C TYR A 459 -4.09 -6.70 -7.88
N LEU A 460 -4.30 -6.19 -6.68
CA LEU A 460 -3.71 -6.73 -5.47
C LEU A 460 -4.35 -8.11 -5.17
N TYR A 461 -3.51 -9.13 -5.12
CA TYR A 461 -3.94 -10.50 -4.84
C TYR A 461 -3.71 -10.89 -3.38
N ASP A 462 -2.51 -10.59 -2.85
CA ASP A 462 -2.09 -10.94 -1.50
C ASP A 462 -1.24 -9.81 -0.91
N SER A 463 -1.32 -9.63 0.39
CA SER A 463 -0.51 -8.66 1.12
C SER A 463 -0.09 -9.25 2.46
N LEU A 464 1.16 -9.02 2.85
CA LEU A 464 1.71 -9.39 4.15
C LEU A 464 2.61 -8.26 4.65
N THR A 465 2.35 -7.77 5.83
CA THR A 465 3.24 -6.89 6.57
C THR A 465 3.87 -7.66 7.72
N VAL A 466 5.18 -7.62 7.81
CA VAL A 466 5.96 -8.16 8.93
C VAL A 466 6.60 -6.99 9.65
N VAL A 467 6.42 -6.94 10.95
CA VAL A 467 6.97 -5.88 11.80
C VAL A 467 8.04 -6.46 12.71
N LYS A 468 9.15 -5.75 12.90
CA LYS A 468 10.15 -6.17 13.87
C LYS A 468 9.48 -6.29 15.23
N ASP A 469 9.75 -7.40 15.88
CA ASP A 469 9.41 -7.54 17.30
C ASP A 469 10.20 -6.44 18.06
N SER A 470 9.55 -5.34 18.28
CA SER A 470 10.10 -4.33 19.15
C SER A 470 10.14 -4.96 20.54
N GLU A 471 11.30 -5.05 21.17
CA GLU A 471 11.29 -5.05 22.65
C GLU A 471 10.34 -3.91 23.01
N GLU A 472 9.12 -4.27 23.45
CA GLU A 472 8.10 -3.27 23.75
C GLU A 472 8.76 -2.18 24.58
N SER A 473 9.00 -1.05 23.96
CA SER A 473 9.49 0.10 24.72
C SER A 473 8.51 0.23 25.88
N PRO A 474 8.97 0.23 27.14
CA PRO A 474 8.07 0.45 28.25
C PRO A 474 7.32 1.78 28.09
N TYR A 475 7.79 2.62 27.17
CA TYR A 475 7.20 3.90 26.84
C TYR A 475 6.55 3.88 25.48
N THR A 476 5.22 3.90 25.43
CA THR A 476 4.43 3.96 24.20
C THR A 476 3.60 5.23 24.15
N VAL A 477 3.27 5.69 22.97
CA VAL A 477 2.35 6.81 22.75
C VAL A 477 1.20 6.38 21.85
N SER A 478 0.03 6.93 22.11
CA SER A 478 -1.16 6.66 21.33
C SER A 478 -1.92 7.95 21.00
N MET A 479 -2.70 7.91 19.94
CA MET A 479 -3.60 8.97 19.51
C MET A 479 -4.97 8.38 19.25
N SER A 480 -6.01 8.95 19.85
CA SER A 480 -7.37 8.46 19.65
C SER A 480 -7.89 8.83 18.27
N ASN A 481 -8.60 7.91 17.63
CA ASN A 481 -9.33 8.21 16.40
C ASN A 481 -10.40 9.29 16.66
N VAL A 482 -10.66 10.09 15.64
CA VAL A 482 -11.71 11.12 15.68
C VAL A 482 -12.78 10.74 14.67
N GLU A 483 -13.91 10.31 15.16
CA GLU A 483 -14.99 9.82 14.33
C GLU A 483 -16.09 10.89 14.13
N ASN A 484 -16.84 10.75 13.06
CA ASN A 484 -18.02 11.55 12.77
C ASN A 484 -17.76 13.07 12.68
N VAL A 485 -16.60 13.47 12.17
CA VAL A 485 -16.30 14.87 11.88
C VAL A 485 -17.15 15.32 10.69
N GLU A 486 -17.79 16.50 10.79
CA GLU A 486 -18.47 17.08 9.64
C GLU A 486 -17.46 17.34 8.53
N GLY A 487 -17.61 16.70 7.37
CA GLY A 487 -16.69 16.76 6.21
C GLY A 487 -16.75 18.11 5.49
N LYS A 488 -16.60 19.23 6.18
CA LYS A 488 -16.70 20.57 5.62
C LYS A 488 -15.46 21.40 5.92
N ALA A 489 -14.96 22.11 4.92
CA ALA A 489 -13.80 22.99 5.07
C ALA A 489 -14.01 24.00 6.23
N GLY A 490 -12.99 24.14 7.07
CA GLY A 490 -12.99 24.99 8.25
C GLY A 490 -13.55 24.36 9.51
N VAL A 491 -14.06 23.13 9.47
CA VAL A 491 -14.48 22.40 10.68
C VAL A 491 -13.24 22.02 11.48
N GLU A 492 -13.23 22.39 12.76
CA GLU A 492 -12.15 22.13 13.71
C GLU A 492 -12.47 20.93 14.59
N PHE A 493 -11.46 20.12 14.88
CA PHE A 493 -11.53 19.00 15.81
C PHE A 493 -10.22 18.85 16.59
N LYS A 494 -10.25 18.05 17.65
CA LYS A 494 -9.13 17.89 18.59
C LYS A 494 -8.61 16.47 18.56
N VAL A 495 -7.29 16.35 18.52
CA VAL A 495 -6.57 15.09 18.55
C VAL A 495 -5.67 15.08 19.79
N PRO A 496 -6.03 14.34 20.86
CA PRO A 496 -5.19 14.19 22.03
C PRO A 496 -4.08 13.16 21.78
N VAL A 497 -2.90 13.44 22.32
CA VAL A 497 -1.73 12.57 22.33
C VAL A 497 -1.50 12.07 23.74
N VAL A 498 -1.56 10.77 23.92
CA VAL A 498 -1.54 10.11 25.23
C VAL A 498 -0.35 9.19 25.34
N VAL A 499 0.46 9.32 26.38
CA VAL A 499 1.54 8.38 26.67
C VAL A 499 1.07 7.32 27.67
N ASN A 500 1.56 6.09 27.54
CA ASN A 500 1.18 5.02 28.46
C ASN A 500 1.80 5.23 29.84
N GLU A 501 3.03 5.72 29.89
CA GLU A 501 3.78 5.94 31.13
C GLU A 501 4.68 7.17 31.01
N LEU A 502 4.90 7.86 32.12
CA LEU A 502 5.84 8.96 32.24
C LEU A 502 7.06 8.47 33.01
N PRO A 503 8.29 8.70 32.51
CA PRO A 503 9.50 8.30 33.23
C PRO A 503 9.57 8.96 34.61
N THR A 504 9.69 8.16 35.65
CA THR A 504 9.74 8.64 37.06
C THR A 504 11.16 8.77 37.58
N ASP A 505 12.08 8.03 36.98
CA ASP A 505 13.46 7.88 37.51
C ASP A 505 14.48 8.76 36.76
N SER A 506 14.03 9.54 35.77
CA SER A 506 14.90 10.40 34.97
C SER A 506 14.46 11.86 35.04
N VAL A 507 15.45 12.76 35.16
CA VAL A 507 15.21 14.20 35.09
C VAL A 507 15.20 14.61 33.61
N ILE A 508 14.03 14.91 33.07
CA ILE A 508 13.81 15.27 31.68
C ILE A 508 13.93 16.79 31.52
N ARG A 509 14.82 17.24 30.66
CA ARG A 509 15.12 18.67 30.43
C ARG A 509 14.54 19.24 29.19
N ALA A 510 14.36 18.40 28.16
CA ALA A 510 13.75 18.78 26.90
C ALA A 510 12.94 17.64 26.30
N SER A 511 12.05 17.96 25.37
CA SER A 511 11.32 16.98 24.56
C SER A 511 11.14 17.49 23.15
N GLU A 512 11.20 16.59 22.22
CA GLU A 512 10.95 16.82 20.81
C GLU A 512 9.82 15.90 20.35
N MET A 513 8.85 16.47 19.61
CA MET A 513 7.73 15.74 19.03
C MET A 513 7.63 16.08 17.56
N GLU A 514 7.47 15.07 16.71
CA GLU A 514 7.24 15.28 15.29
C GLU A 514 5.96 14.53 14.84
N PHE A 515 5.17 15.19 13.99
CA PHE A 515 3.93 14.66 13.46
C PHE A 515 3.87 14.85 11.96
N ASP A 516 3.34 13.86 11.27
CA ASP A 516 2.94 13.94 9.87
C ASP A 516 1.51 14.47 9.80
N ILE A 517 1.35 15.64 9.19
CA ILE A 517 0.08 16.31 9.02
C ILE A 517 -0.32 16.23 7.54
N PRO A 518 -1.38 15.55 7.18
CA PRO A 518 -1.85 15.48 5.80
C PRO A 518 -2.14 16.85 5.20
N ASP A 519 -1.98 16.99 3.88
CA ASP A 519 -2.16 18.26 3.16
C ASP A 519 -3.58 18.82 3.25
N ASP A 520 -4.57 17.98 3.50
CA ASP A 520 -5.98 18.35 3.67
C ASP A 520 -6.31 18.90 5.06
N LEU A 521 -5.34 18.89 5.98
CA LEU A 521 -5.47 19.43 7.33
C LEU A 521 -4.62 20.67 7.56
N GLU A 522 -5.07 21.54 8.46
CA GLU A 522 -4.36 22.72 8.94
C GLU A 522 -4.28 22.71 10.46
N VAL A 523 -3.09 22.75 11.02
CA VAL A 523 -2.90 22.90 12.46
C VAL A 523 -3.29 24.31 12.89
N LYS A 524 -4.28 24.41 13.77
CA LYS A 524 -4.77 25.70 14.31
C LYS A 524 -4.14 26.03 15.66
N GLU A 525 -3.94 25.05 16.51
CA GLU A 525 -3.39 25.23 17.84
C GLU A 525 -2.71 23.94 18.33
N VAL A 526 -1.62 24.09 19.04
CA VAL A 526 -0.98 23.04 19.84
C VAL A 526 -1.13 23.43 21.30
N GLN A 527 -1.74 22.60 22.10
CA GLN A 527 -2.00 22.88 23.52
C GLN A 527 -1.33 21.83 24.41
N LEU A 528 -0.35 22.26 25.20
CA LEU A 528 0.28 21.41 26.20
C LEU A 528 -0.65 21.19 27.40
N ASN A 529 -0.63 19.98 27.97
CA ASN A 529 -1.35 19.70 29.20
C ASN A 529 -0.54 20.15 30.43
N ASN A 530 -0.87 21.29 30.97
CA ASN A 530 -0.19 21.91 32.11
C ASN A 530 -0.22 21.08 33.43
N LYS A 531 -1.01 20.01 33.47
CA LYS A 531 -1.01 19.07 34.60
C LYS A 531 0.10 18.04 34.48
N VAL A 532 0.61 17.81 33.28
CA VAL A 532 1.62 16.81 32.94
C VAL A 532 2.93 17.49 32.56
N ILE A 533 2.86 18.58 31.80
CA ILE A 533 4.02 19.31 31.27
C ILE A 533 4.13 20.70 31.88
N LYS A 534 5.31 21.04 32.38
CA LYS A 534 5.67 22.37 32.87
C LYS A 534 6.91 22.89 32.16
N ALA A 535 6.81 23.04 30.85
CA ALA A 535 7.89 23.66 30.08
C ALA A 535 7.84 25.18 30.22
N ASN A 536 8.99 25.78 30.53
CA ASN A 536 9.15 27.24 30.60
C ASN A 536 9.35 27.87 29.23
N ASN A 537 9.92 27.09 28.31
CA ASN A 537 10.12 27.47 26.93
C ASN A 537 9.59 26.33 26.04
N TRP A 538 8.71 26.69 25.14
CA TRP A 538 8.25 25.78 24.12
C TRP A 538 7.73 26.55 22.91
N ASP A 539 7.82 25.95 21.75
CA ASP A 539 7.30 26.48 20.50
C ASP A 539 7.00 25.34 19.55
N TYR A 540 6.27 25.64 18.49
CA TYR A 540 6.01 24.67 17.43
C TYR A 540 6.09 25.33 16.06
N ASN A 541 6.43 24.54 15.07
CA ASN A 541 6.47 24.96 13.69
C ASN A 541 5.79 23.92 12.80
N VAL A 542 5.10 24.39 11.77
CA VAL A 542 4.54 23.53 10.72
C VAL A 542 5.27 23.91 9.42
N ASP A 543 5.96 22.95 8.84
CA ASP A 543 6.73 23.10 7.60
C ASP A 543 6.52 21.87 6.73
N ASP A 544 6.09 22.10 5.51
CA ASP A 544 5.71 21.03 4.56
C ASP A 544 4.82 19.96 5.18
N SER A 545 4.07 19.46 5.47
CA SER A 545 3.30 18.39 6.11
C SER A 545 3.87 17.88 7.45
N LYS A 546 4.90 18.56 8.00
CA LYS A 546 5.49 18.20 9.30
C LYS A 546 5.15 19.24 10.37
N LEU A 547 4.60 18.79 11.50
CA LEU A 547 4.49 19.58 12.72
C LEU A 547 5.60 19.14 13.67
N ARG A 548 6.45 20.09 14.10
CA ARG A 548 7.46 19.88 15.13
C ARG A 548 7.14 20.69 16.36
N VAL A 549 7.17 20.06 17.51
CA VAL A 549 6.97 20.70 18.82
C VAL A 549 8.21 20.49 19.67
N ALA A 550 8.81 21.55 20.15
CA ALA A 550 9.98 21.50 21.01
C ALA A 550 9.69 22.12 22.37
N LEU A 551 10.11 21.46 23.43
CA LEU A 551 9.92 21.84 24.82
C LEU A 551 11.26 21.86 25.53
N ALA A 552 11.52 22.85 26.39
CA ALA A 552 12.70 22.86 27.25
C ALA A 552 12.48 23.66 28.54
N ASN A 553 13.17 23.27 29.61
CA ASN A 553 13.36 24.10 30.77
C ASN A 553 14.83 24.55 30.87
N LEU A 554 15.02 25.84 31.00
CA LEU A 554 16.37 26.45 31.15
C LEU A 554 16.79 26.56 32.62
N ASP A 555 15.91 26.28 33.55
CA ASP A 555 16.16 26.13 34.97
C ASP A 555 16.30 24.64 35.35
N ASP A 556 16.72 24.36 36.58
CA ASP A 556 16.95 22.99 37.03
C ASP A 556 15.65 22.16 37.28
N GLU A 557 14.49 22.64 36.86
CA GLU A 557 13.24 21.93 37.04
C GLU A 557 12.97 20.99 35.86
N PRO A 558 12.45 19.76 36.08
CA PRO A 558 12.05 18.85 35.00
C PRO A 558 10.82 19.36 34.24
N ILE A 559 10.74 19.07 32.94
CA ILE A 559 9.58 19.45 32.13
C ILE A 559 8.35 18.56 32.38
N PHE A 560 8.54 17.34 32.82
CA PHE A 560 7.43 16.45 33.23
C PHE A 560 7.28 16.48 34.75
N VAL A 561 6.08 16.62 35.23
CA VAL A 561 5.76 16.61 36.65
C VAL A 561 5.18 15.28 37.08
N ASN A 562 5.58 14.86 38.29
CA ASN A 562 5.03 13.68 38.91
C ASN A 562 3.52 13.84 39.07
N ASN A 563 2.77 13.18 38.18
CA ASN A 563 1.36 13.42 37.98
C ASN A 563 0.52 12.54 38.91
N THR A 564 0.06 13.10 40.00
CA THR A 564 -0.83 12.42 40.97
C THR A 564 -2.28 12.27 40.45
N SER A 565 -2.64 12.91 39.32
CA SER A 565 -3.97 12.85 38.74
C SER A 565 -4.24 11.65 37.84
N GLY A 566 -3.17 10.95 37.42
CA GLY A 566 -3.28 9.85 36.44
C GLY A 566 -3.56 10.31 35.01
N ASP A 567 -3.51 11.63 34.73
CA ASP A 567 -3.72 12.17 33.38
C ASP A 567 -2.46 11.92 32.53
N LYS A 568 -2.62 11.24 31.41
CA LYS A 568 -1.53 10.83 30.53
C LYS A 568 -1.54 11.56 29.18
N ASN A 569 -2.48 12.47 28.97
CA ASN A 569 -2.50 13.33 27.80
C ASN A 569 -1.37 14.36 27.91
N VAL A 570 -0.45 14.39 26.97
CA VAL A 570 0.70 15.30 26.96
C VAL A 570 0.46 16.54 26.11
N VAL A 571 -0.13 16.39 24.96
CA VAL A 571 -0.46 17.48 24.05
C VAL A 571 -1.79 17.22 23.35
N THR A 572 -2.50 18.27 23.00
CA THR A 572 -3.70 18.20 22.16
C THR A 572 -3.53 19.09 20.97
N LEU A 573 -3.66 18.52 19.78
CA LEU A 573 -3.66 19.24 18.51
C LEU A 573 -5.08 19.69 18.19
N THR A 574 -5.29 20.96 17.86
CA THR A 574 -6.51 21.44 17.21
C THR A 574 -6.23 21.62 15.75
N VAL A 575 -6.94 20.90 14.91
CA VAL A 575 -6.75 20.89 13.45
C VAL A 575 -8.07 21.21 12.75
N ALA A 576 -7.98 21.77 11.54
CA ALA A 576 -9.14 22.11 10.71
C ALA A 576 -9.00 21.50 9.32
N LEU A 577 -10.13 21.11 8.72
CA LEU A 577 -10.18 20.70 7.31
C LEU A 577 -9.91 21.90 6.39
N LYS A 578 -9.05 21.71 5.38
CA LYS A 578 -8.81 22.71 4.32
C LYS A 578 -9.81 22.61 3.16
N GLU A 579 -10.40 21.46 2.95
CA GLU A 579 -11.33 21.17 1.87
C GLU A 579 -12.50 20.29 2.34
N ASP A 580 -13.57 20.24 1.56
CA ASP A 580 -14.73 19.41 1.87
C ASP A 580 -14.39 17.91 1.65
N LYS A 581 -14.87 17.05 2.55
CA LYS A 581 -14.70 15.59 2.51
C LYS A 581 -16.07 14.89 2.50
N SER A 582 -16.14 13.76 1.80
CA SER A 582 -17.32 12.87 1.82
C SER A 582 -17.27 11.89 2.99
N ALA A 583 -18.38 11.21 3.27
CA ALA A 583 -18.44 10.19 4.31
C ALA A 583 -17.62 8.93 3.99
N GLU A 584 -17.18 8.76 2.73
CA GLU A 584 -16.32 7.66 2.31
C GLU A 584 -14.82 8.01 2.43
N ASP A 585 -14.50 9.29 2.65
CA ASP A 585 -13.14 9.75 2.83
C ASP A 585 -12.66 9.51 4.27
N SER A 586 -11.36 9.40 4.42
CA SER A 586 -10.69 9.44 5.72
C SER A 586 -9.33 10.10 5.56
N THR A 587 -8.81 10.66 6.64
CA THR A 587 -7.45 11.19 6.70
C THR A 587 -6.83 10.78 8.03
N ALA A 588 -5.51 10.86 8.16
CA ALA A 588 -4.86 10.43 9.39
C ALA A 588 -3.66 11.31 9.74
N ILE A 589 -3.57 11.68 11.00
CA ILE A 589 -2.38 12.29 11.60
C ILE A 589 -1.56 11.17 12.24
N LYS A 590 -0.26 11.12 11.96
CA LYS A 590 0.66 10.19 12.60
C LYS A 590 1.66 10.98 13.45
N MET A 591 2.08 10.43 14.57
CA MET A 591 3.25 10.90 15.29
C MET A 591 4.45 10.08 14.82
N SER A 592 5.46 10.74 14.28
CA SER A 592 6.65 10.07 13.76
C SER A 592 7.79 10.00 14.81
N SER A 593 7.75 10.86 15.84
CA SER A 593 8.77 10.84 16.90
C SER A 593 8.27 11.51 18.18
N LEU A 594 8.63 10.92 19.32
CA LEU A 594 8.59 11.53 20.66
C LEU A 594 9.83 11.15 21.42
N VAL A 595 10.71 12.11 21.63
CA VAL A 595 11.99 11.92 22.32
C VAL A 595 12.04 12.81 23.56
N LEU A 596 12.43 12.23 24.68
CA LEU A 596 12.70 12.93 25.92
C LEU A 596 14.22 12.98 26.18
N ARG A 597 14.76 14.19 26.29
CA ARG A 597 16.18 14.43 26.58
C ARG A 597 16.42 14.48 28.08
N CYS A 598 17.16 13.53 28.61
CA CYS A 598 17.45 13.41 30.02
C CYS A 598 18.76 14.09 30.41
N GLU A 599 18.91 14.46 31.69
CA GLU A 599 20.10 15.16 32.22
C GLU A 599 21.41 14.34 32.13
N ASN A 600 21.28 13.01 32.04
CA ASN A 600 22.40 12.07 32.03
C ASN A 600 22.87 11.63 30.64
N ASP A 601 22.51 12.39 29.59
CA ASP A 601 22.78 12.07 28.19
C ASP A 601 22.15 10.74 27.71
N VAL A 602 21.15 10.23 28.41
CA VAL A 602 20.33 9.08 27.97
C VAL A 602 18.98 9.59 27.47
N ASP A 603 18.70 9.45 26.20
CA ASP A 603 17.41 9.81 25.64
C ASP A 603 16.41 8.67 25.88
N ILE A 604 15.14 9.03 26.10
CA ILE A 604 14.03 8.09 26.14
C ILE A 604 13.20 8.33 24.89
N GLU A 605 13.18 7.35 24.04
CA GLU A 605 12.35 7.33 22.83
C GLU A 605 11.07 6.54 23.11
N TYR A 606 9.95 7.16 22.77
CA TYR A 606 8.64 6.48 22.83
C TYR A 606 8.39 5.73 21.54
N ASP A 607 7.89 4.53 21.68
CA ASP A 607 7.32 3.81 20.53
C ASP A 607 6.11 4.58 19.99
N THR A 608 6.20 5.01 18.73
CA THR A 608 5.17 5.76 18.01
C THR A 608 4.39 4.90 17.00
N LYS A 609 4.67 3.59 16.96
CA LYS A 609 4.08 2.64 16.00
C LYS A 609 2.55 2.75 15.94
N ASN A 610 1.90 2.88 17.10
CA ASN A 610 0.47 3.02 17.25
C ASN A 610 0.00 4.48 17.43
N ALA A 611 0.89 5.44 17.27
CA ALA A 611 0.58 6.87 17.42
C ALA A 611 -0.04 7.46 16.15
N LYS A 612 -1.19 6.93 15.76
CA LYS A 612 -1.98 7.35 14.61
C LYS A 612 -3.40 7.69 15.04
N SER A 613 -3.90 8.82 14.60
CA SER A 613 -5.31 9.21 14.72
C SER A 613 -5.94 9.20 13.34
N THR A 614 -6.82 8.27 13.08
CA THR A 614 -7.64 8.25 11.87
C THR A 614 -8.88 9.11 12.10
N ILE A 615 -9.15 10.00 11.15
CA ILE A 615 -10.29 10.92 11.16
C ILE A 615 -11.27 10.44 10.09
N THR A 616 -12.49 10.11 10.51
CA THR A 616 -13.57 9.72 9.61
C THR A 616 -14.62 10.81 9.55
N PHE A 617 -15.19 10.99 8.38
CA PHE A 617 -16.11 12.07 8.11
C PHE A 617 -17.54 11.57 7.99
N VAL A 618 -18.46 12.49 8.25
CA VAL A 618 -19.89 12.29 7.99
C VAL A 618 -20.38 13.45 7.13
N GLU A 619 -21.18 13.13 6.16
CA GLU A 619 -21.99 14.16 5.53
C GLU A 619 -22.98 14.65 6.60
N LYS A 620 -23.03 15.95 6.82
CA LYS A 620 -24.14 16.52 7.59
C LYS A 620 -25.40 16.16 6.83
N GLU A 621 -26.22 15.28 7.39
CA GLU A 621 -27.55 15.05 6.84
C GLU A 621 -28.23 16.40 6.76
N VAL A 622 -28.39 16.93 5.56
CA VAL A 622 -29.14 18.15 5.33
C VAL A 622 -30.54 17.86 5.80
N SER A 623 -30.99 18.59 6.83
CA SER A 623 -32.34 18.46 7.31
C SER A 623 -33.31 18.56 6.13
N GLN A 624 -34.14 17.55 5.97
CA GLN A 624 -35.14 17.51 4.91
C GLN A 624 -36.53 17.71 5.52
N VAL A 625 -37.42 18.25 4.72
CA VAL A 625 -38.81 18.43 5.10
C VAL A 625 -39.73 17.93 4.00
N SER A 626 -40.76 17.21 4.37
CA SER A 626 -41.90 16.90 3.49
C SER A 626 -43.18 17.49 4.12
N ALA A 627 -43.99 18.16 3.33
CA ALA A 627 -45.19 18.78 3.80
C ALA A 627 -46.42 18.20 3.14
N ARG A 628 -47.49 18.10 3.91
CA ARG A 628 -48.83 17.71 3.44
C ARG A 628 -49.91 18.56 4.08
N GLU A 629 -50.97 18.75 3.35
CA GLU A 629 -52.14 19.49 3.82
C GLU A 629 -53.03 18.60 4.67
N LEU A 630 -53.45 19.12 5.81
CA LEU A 630 -54.36 18.44 6.71
C LEU A 630 -55.82 18.87 6.42
N TYR A 631 -56.05 20.18 6.35
CA TYR A 631 -57.35 20.73 5.96
C TYR A 631 -57.20 22.20 5.54
N VAL A 632 -58.16 22.66 4.72
CA VAL A 632 -58.32 24.07 4.30
C VAL A 632 -59.48 24.70 5.07
N SER A 633 -59.39 25.97 5.39
CA SER A 633 -60.52 26.71 5.98
C SER A 633 -61.67 26.77 4.99
N GLU A 634 -62.81 26.18 5.30
CA GLU A 634 -64.01 26.25 4.49
C GLU A 634 -64.86 27.53 4.80
N GLY A 635 -64.16 28.65 5.03
CA GLY A 635 -64.72 29.97 5.05
C GLY A 635 -65.96 30.16 5.86
N VAL A 636 -65.92 30.08 7.16
CA VAL A 636 -66.66 30.85 8.12
C VAL A 636 -66.24 30.45 9.54
N ASP A 637 -65.76 31.37 10.26
CA ASP A 637 -66.11 31.66 11.63
C ASP A 637 -65.07 31.43 12.70
N VAL A 638 -64.07 30.55 12.56
CA VAL A 638 -63.09 30.36 13.65
C VAL A 638 -61.65 30.17 13.19
N ILE A 639 -61.42 29.43 12.10
CA ILE A 639 -60.13 29.43 11.40
C ILE A 639 -60.13 30.65 10.48
N PRO A 640 -59.08 31.47 10.45
CA PRO A 640 -59.02 32.65 9.59
C PRO A 640 -59.29 32.29 8.13
N GLU A 641 -60.10 33.11 7.43
CA GLU A 641 -60.35 32.94 5.97
C GLU A 641 -58.98 32.89 5.22
N ASN A 642 -58.91 32.00 4.20
CA ASN A 642 -57.73 31.78 3.38
C ASN A 642 -56.51 31.21 4.13
N MET A 643 -56.73 30.44 5.16
CA MET A 643 -55.69 29.68 5.86
C MET A 643 -55.92 28.17 5.67
N LYS A 644 -54.82 27.41 5.72
CA LYS A 644 -54.88 25.96 5.75
C LYS A 644 -53.94 25.38 6.81
N ALA A 645 -54.31 24.24 7.36
CA ALA A 645 -53.43 23.51 8.25
C ALA A 645 -52.56 22.55 7.45
N VAL A 646 -51.29 22.57 7.78
CA VAL A 646 -50.27 21.71 7.13
C VAL A 646 -49.44 20.96 8.19
N ALA A 647 -49.13 19.75 7.91
CA ALA A 647 -48.14 18.96 8.65
C ALA A 647 -46.82 18.97 7.89
N ALA A 648 -45.73 19.35 8.52
CA ALA A 648 -44.38 19.31 8.02
C ALA A 648 -43.60 18.25 8.80
N GLU A 649 -43.10 17.22 8.09
CA GLU A 649 -42.35 16.11 8.64
C GLU A 649 -40.87 16.35 8.34
N PHE A 650 -40.06 16.43 9.40
CA PHE A 650 -38.65 16.77 9.33
C PHE A 650 -37.78 15.56 9.61
N THR A 651 -36.68 15.43 8.81
CA THR A 651 -35.50 14.71 9.23
C THR A 651 -34.54 15.73 9.82
N LEU A 652 -34.36 15.71 11.13
CA LEU A 652 -33.56 16.68 11.86
C LEU A 652 -32.29 16.03 12.38
N VAL A 653 -31.16 16.71 12.21
CA VAL A 653 -29.82 16.25 12.66
C VAL A 653 -29.59 16.58 14.15
N ALA A 654 -30.34 17.55 14.70
CA ALA A 654 -30.28 17.96 16.10
C ALA A 654 -31.69 18.13 16.68
N ASP A 655 -31.80 18.12 18.03
CA ASP A 655 -33.05 18.44 18.74
C ASP A 655 -33.44 19.90 18.44
N THR A 656 -34.17 20.07 17.35
CA THR A 656 -34.71 21.37 16.97
C THR A 656 -36.00 21.60 17.72
N THR A 657 -36.07 22.66 18.51
CA THR A 657 -37.21 22.94 19.38
C THR A 657 -38.12 23.99 18.82
N ASN A 658 -37.65 24.84 17.91
CA ASN A 658 -38.45 25.90 17.28
C ASN A 658 -38.32 25.82 15.76
N VAL A 659 -39.46 25.69 15.08
CA VAL A 659 -39.55 25.65 13.61
C VAL A 659 -40.45 26.80 13.16
N LYS A 660 -39.95 27.66 12.26
CA LYS A 660 -40.70 28.76 11.68
C LYS A 660 -40.59 28.73 10.16
N PHE A 661 -41.68 29.05 9.49
CA PHE A 661 -41.76 29.31 8.07
C PHE A 661 -42.08 30.79 7.84
N GLY A 662 -41.11 31.63 7.52
CA GLY A 662 -41.25 33.07 7.63
C GLY A 662 -41.59 33.48 9.08
N ASP A 663 -42.71 34.22 9.25
CA ASP A 663 -43.20 34.62 10.54
C ASP A 663 -44.13 33.57 11.20
N THR A 664 -44.48 32.49 10.49
CA THR A 664 -45.40 31.47 10.97
C THR A 664 -44.69 30.45 11.85
N GLU A 665 -45.18 30.29 13.08
CA GLU A 665 -44.69 29.28 14.01
C GLU A 665 -45.32 27.91 13.72
N PHE A 666 -44.49 26.87 13.75
CA PHE A 666 -44.88 25.48 13.58
C PHE A 666 -44.81 24.77 14.95
N TYR A 667 -45.90 24.18 15.34
CA TYR A 667 -46.08 23.53 16.63
C TYR A 667 -45.77 22.03 16.54
N TYR A 668 -44.98 21.50 17.45
CA TYR A 668 -44.66 20.07 17.51
C TYR A 668 -45.92 19.24 17.79
N SER A 669 -46.11 18.15 17.04
CA SER A 669 -47.18 17.18 17.25
C SER A 669 -46.63 15.82 17.67
N PRO A 670 -46.68 15.43 18.93
CA PRO A 670 -46.30 14.11 19.40
C PRO A 670 -47.07 12.99 18.70
N GLU A 671 -48.38 13.15 18.51
CA GLU A 671 -49.28 12.14 17.92
C GLU A 671 -48.94 11.82 16.47
N PHE A 672 -48.66 12.84 15.66
CA PHE A 672 -48.20 12.59 14.28
C PHE A 672 -46.77 12.06 14.25
N THR A 673 -45.90 12.49 15.14
CA THR A 673 -44.53 11.99 15.26
C THR A 673 -44.54 10.50 15.60
N GLU A 674 -45.33 10.05 16.53
CA GLU A 674 -45.50 8.64 16.88
C GLU A 674 -46.06 7.83 15.70
N LYS A 675 -47.06 8.38 15.03
CA LYS A 675 -47.73 7.71 13.92
C LYS A 675 -46.89 7.59 12.67
N THR A 676 -46.11 8.61 12.32
CA THR A 676 -45.31 8.68 11.11
C THR A 676 -43.86 8.19 11.28
N GLY A 677 -43.38 8.14 12.52
CA GLY A 677 -41.97 7.88 12.85
C GLY A 677 -41.04 9.04 12.46
N LYS A 678 -41.60 10.20 12.09
CA LYS A 678 -40.84 11.42 11.74
C LYS A 678 -41.26 12.57 12.61
N VAL A 679 -40.29 13.42 12.98
CA VAL A 679 -40.60 14.61 13.79
C VAL A 679 -41.54 15.53 13.00
N THR A 680 -42.76 15.68 13.50
CA THR A 680 -43.83 16.36 12.76
C THR A 680 -44.25 17.62 13.51
N TYR A 681 -44.32 18.72 12.74
CA TYR A 681 -44.85 20.00 13.21
C TYR A 681 -46.08 20.39 12.38
N ILE A 682 -46.98 21.11 13.01
CA ILE A 682 -48.24 21.56 12.40
C ILE A 682 -48.38 23.09 12.51
N ALA A 683 -48.85 23.71 11.47
CA ALA A 683 -49.11 25.14 11.46
C ALA A 683 -50.35 25.49 10.60
N LEU A 684 -50.94 26.65 10.88
CA LEU A 684 -51.84 27.32 9.95
C LEU A 684 -51.01 28.26 9.05
N VAL A 685 -51.09 28.02 7.76
CA VAL A 685 -50.38 28.84 6.73
C VAL A 685 -51.38 29.45 5.76
N PRO A 686 -51.08 30.57 5.07
CA PRO A 686 -51.91 31.08 3.99
C PRO A 686 -52.24 30.02 2.95
N GLU A 687 -53.47 30.00 2.44
CA GLU A 687 -53.95 29.00 1.48
C GLU A 687 -53.10 28.97 0.21
N GLU A 688 -52.58 30.11 -0.24
CA GLU A 688 -51.72 30.26 -1.40
C GLU A 688 -50.31 29.65 -1.20
N THR A 689 -49.91 29.33 0.02
CA THR A 689 -48.62 28.68 0.30
C THR A 689 -48.59 27.30 -0.37
N THR A 690 -47.68 27.08 -1.31
CA THR A 690 -47.60 25.80 -2.05
C THR A 690 -46.92 24.73 -1.21
N LEU A 691 -47.29 23.47 -1.44
CA LEU A 691 -46.62 22.32 -0.78
C LEU A 691 -45.13 22.23 -1.17
N ASP A 692 -44.78 22.63 -2.40
CA ASP A 692 -43.40 22.70 -2.83
C ASP A 692 -42.57 23.69 -1.99
N ASN A 693 -43.12 24.86 -1.69
CA ASN A 693 -42.49 25.83 -0.80
C ASN A 693 -42.35 25.28 0.62
N LEU A 694 -43.34 24.56 1.10
CA LEU A 694 -43.34 23.93 2.42
C LEU A 694 -42.46 22.67 2.50
N SER A 695 -42.13 22.07 1.39
CA SER A 695 -41.20 20.91 1.29
C SER A 695 -39.77 21.34 1.04
N ASN A 696 -39.47 22.62 1.00
CA ASN A 696 -38.11 23.14 0.86
C ASN A 696 -37.58 23.58 2.24
N ILE A 697 -36.60 22.83 2.74
CA ILE A 697 -36.00 23.10 4.07
C ILE A 697 -35.41 24.49 4.20
N ASN A 698 -34.91 25.07 3.12
CA ASN A 698 -34.32 26.41 3.14
C ASN A 698 -35.33 27.53 3.41
N ASN A 699 -36.62 27.25 3.34
CA ASN A 699 -37.69 28.19 3.64
C ASN A 699 -38.04 28.21 5.16
N TYR A 700 -37.37 27.35 5.94
CA TYR A 700 -37.58 27.27 7.39
C TYR A 700 -36.42 27.87 8.16
N THR A 701 -36.76 28.50 9.28
CA THR A 701 -35.78 28.81 10.32
C THR A 701 -35.89 27.73 11.39
N LEU A 702 -34.79 27.00 11.60
CA LEU A 702 -34.65 25.97 12.59
C LEU A 702 -33.74 26.53 13.69
N ALA A 703 -34.24 26.58 14.93
CA ALA A 703 -33.47 27.06 16.07
C ALA A 703 -33.27 25.95 17.09
N GLU A 704 -32.01 25.73 17.47
CA GLU A 704 -31.67 24.92 18.64
C GLU A 704 -32.05 25.71 19.91
N GLY A 705 -32.83 25.11 20.81
CA GLY A 705 -33.25 25.78 22.02
C GLY A 705 -33.59 24.82 23.14
N LYS A 706 -33.45 25.28 24.38
CA LYS A 706 -33.76 24.49 25.60
C LYS A 706 -35.23 24.50 26.00
N GLU A 707 -36.05 25.32 25.35
CA GLU A 707 -37.49 25.39 25.64
C GLU A 707 -38.25 24.73 24.49
N GLN A 708 -38.96 23.66 24.78
CA GLN A 708 -39.87 23.05 23.81
C GLN A 708 -40.90 24.09 23.35
N SER A 709 -41.03 24.26 22.04
CA SER A 709 -42.17 24.94 21.46
C SER A 709 -43.44 24.27 21.97
N SER A 710 -44.49 25.03 22.23
CA SER A 710 -45.75 24.46 22.69
C SER A 710 -46.21 23.37 21.73
N SER A 711 -46.48 22.16 22.26
CA SER A 711 -46.98 21.05 21.46
C SER A 711 -48.47 21.24 21.14
N VAL A 712 -48.85 20.73 19.96
CA VAL A 712 -50.26 20.56 19.57
C VAL A 712 -50.72 19.16 19.97
N MET A 713 -51.65 19.05 20.85
CA MET A 713 -52.33 17.82 21.20
C MET A 713 -53.76 17.90 20.69
N PHE A 714 -54.17 16.97 19.83
CA PHE A 714 -55.54 17.00 19.27
C PHE A 714 -56.57 16.62 20.30
N GLY A 715 -57.57 17.47 20.44
CA GLY A 715 -58.65 17.28 21.40
C GLY A 715 -58.31 17.66 22.85
N ASP A 716 -57.08 18.01 23.14
CA ASP A 716 -56.59 18.46 24.44
C ASP A 716 -56.05 19.90 24.33
N ILE A 717 -56.85 20.87 24.65
CA ILE A 717 -56.59 22.29 24.43
C ILE A 717 -55.73 22.87 25.56
N ASN A 718 -55.98 22.40 26.77
CA ASN A 718 -55.35 22.93 27.99
C ASN A 718 -54.16 22.10 28.50
N ASN A 719 -53.83 20.99 27.80
CA ASN A 719 -52.76 20.02 28.11
C ASN A 719 -52.95 19.34 29.50
N ASP A 720 -54.20 19.06 29.90
CA ASP A 720 -54.50 18.31 31.11
C ASP A 720 -55.14 16.93 30.85
N GLY A 721 -55.27 16.59 29.58
CA GLY A 721 -55.86 15.36 29.04
C GLY A 721 -57.25 15.61 28.47
N ILE A 722 -57.62 14.85 27.41
CA ILE A 722 -58.89 15.03 26.71
C ILE A 722 -60.08 14.79 27.65
N ASP A 723 -60.92 15.85 27.81
CA ASP A 723 -62.11 15.80 28.66
C ASP A 723 -63.28 16.62 28.09
N ALA A 724 -64.32 16.78 28.92
CA ALA A 724 -65.50 17.54 28.54
C ALA A 724 -65.29 19.06 28.45
N GLN A 725 -64.23 19.60 29.05
CA GLN A 725 -63.88 21.02 28.96
C GLN A 725 -63.32 21.37 27.58
N ASP A 726 -62.55 20.45 26.96
CA ASP A 726 -62.06 20.61 25.60
C ASP A 726 -63.23 20.64 24.60
N ALA A 727 -64.19 19.75 24.75
CA ALA A 727 -65.39 19.77 23.91
C ALA A 727 -66.19 21.08 24.11
N LEU A 728 -66.21 21.59 25.32
CA LEU A 728 -66.88 22.86 25.65
C LEU A 728 -66.08 24.05 24.99
N ALA A 729 -64.75 23.97 24.91
CA ALA A 729 -63.94 24.99 24.24
C ALA A 729 -64.30 25.06 22.76
N ALA A 730 -64.43 23.90 22.08
CA ALA A 730 -64.88 23.83 20.69
C ALA A 730 -66.24 24.49 20.48
N VAL A 731 -67.23 24.16 21.37
CA VAL A 731 -68.60 24.77 21.30
C VAL A 731 -68.52 26.25 21.55
N SER A 732 -67.78 26.69 22.58
CA SER A 732 -67.67 28.09 22.98
C SER A 732 -67.04 28.94 21.85
N SER A 733 -66.06 28.39 21.17
CA SER A 733 -65.42 29.02 19.97
C SER A 733 -66.45 29.14 18.82
N TRP A 734 -67.17 28.08 18.54
CA TRP A 734 -68.25 28.11 17.55
C TRP A 734 -69.34 29.11 17.85
N LEU A 735 -69.70 29.25 19.14
CA LEU A 735 -70.64 30.26 19.58
C LEU A 735 -70.03 31.67 19.64
N ARG A 736 -68.80 31.87 19.29
CA ARG A 736 -68.04 33.13 19.35
C ARG A 736 -68.00 33.75 20.75
N LYS A 737 -67.97 32.89 21.78
CA LYS A 737 -67.83 33.29 23.16
C LYS A 737 -66.36 33.38 23.58
N THR A 738 -65.53 32.66 22.94
CA THR A 738 -64.05 32.65 23.15
C THR A 738 -63.37 32.75 21.82
N THR A 739 -62.19 33.38 21.78
CA THR A 739 -61.30 33.39 20.64
C THR A 739 -60.12 32.43 20.95
N LEU A 740 -59.86 31.48 20.09
CA LEU A 740 -58.76 30.54 20.20
C LEU A 740 -57.55 31.14 19.47
N ASP A 741 -56.38 30.86 19.94
CA ASP A 741 -55.13 31.15 19.18
C ASP A 741 -54.92 30.10 18.08
N ASN A 742 -53.87 30.27 17.28
CA ASN A 742 -53.58 29.35 16.17
C ASN A 742 -53.31 27.91 16.62
N LYS A 743 -52.66 27.73 17.76
CA LYS A 743 -52.39 26.41 18.34
C LYS A 743 -53.68 25.71 18.73
N ASP A 744 -54.52 26.41 19.51
CA ASP A 744 -55.81 25.90 20.01
C ASP A 744 -56.79 25.63 18.86
N MET A 745 -56.78 26.45 17.79
CA MET A 745 -57.59 26.21 16.60
C MET A 745 -57.20 24.88 15.91
N ILE A 746 -55.87 24.56 15.87
CA ILE A 746 -55.39 23.29 15.33
C ILE A 746 -55.83 22.14 16.25
N SER A 747 -55.63 22.28 17.57
CA SER A 747 -55.94 21.25 18.56
C SER A 747 -57.43 20.85 18.58
N VAL A 748 -58.32 21.82 18.39
CA VAL A 748 -59.76 21.60 18.41
C VAL A 748 -60.34 21.00 17.13
N ASN A 749 -59.75 21.26 15.97
CA ASN A 749 -60.30 20.80 14.67
C ASN A 749 -59.98 19.32 14.40
N VAL A 750 -60.50 18.46 15.24
CA VAL A 750 -60.27 17.01 15.22
C VAL A 750 -61.03 16.28 14.09
N SER A 751 -62.07 16.89 13.58
CA SER A 751 -62.83 16.36 12.42
C SER A 751 -62.12 16.59 11.10
N ALA A 752 -61.11 17.46 11.06
CA ALA A 752 -60.32 17.87 9.88
C ALA A 752 -61.18 18.36 8.70
N ASP A 753 -62.27 19.04 9.00
CA ASP A 753 -63.18 19.62 8.00
C ASP A 753 -62.99 21.13 7.78
N GLY A 754 -61.94 21.72 8.43
CA GLY A 754 -61.62 23.13 8.27
C GLY A 754 -62.55 24.09 8.99
N ARG A 755 -63.45 23.56 9.85
CA ARG A 755 -64.41 24.35 10.67
C ARG A 755 -64.33 23.90 12.12
N ILE A 756 -64.37 24.82 13.02
CA ILE A 756 -64.58 24.50 14.43
C ILE A 756 -66.06 24.61 14.75
N ASN A 757 -66.68 23.49 15.03
CA ASN A 757 -68.14 23.40 15.22
C ASN A 757 -68.51 22.27 16.19
N THR A 758 -69.79 22.02 16.30
CA THR A 758 -70.34 20.97 17.19
C THR A 758 -69.91 19.55 16.81
N ARG A 759 -69.39 19.34 15.61
CA ARG A 759 -68.90 18.04 15.21
C ARG A 759 -67.56 17.73 15.88
N ASP A 760 -66.69 18.73 15.97
CA ASP A 760 -65.44 18.59 16.68
C ASP A 760 -65.71 18.28 18.16
N ALA A 761 -66.62 19.02 18.78
CA ALA A 761 -67.03 18.74 20.16
C ALA A 761 -67.56 17.32 20.37
N ILE A 762 -68.32 16.77 19.38
CA ILE A 762 -68.79 15.40 19.44
C ILE A 762 -67.65 14.41 19.26
N ASP A 763 -66.75 14.65 18.33
CA ASP A 763 -65.62 13.79 18.11
C ASP A 763 -64.62 13.79 19.30
N ILE A 764 -64.48 14.94 20.03
CA ILE A 764 -63.74 15.03 21.29
C ILE A 764 -64.39 14.20 22.39
N VAL A 765 -65.71 14.31 22.55
CA VAL A 765 -66.46 13.50 23.51
C VAL A 765 -66.41 12.01 23.16
N ASP A 766 -66.53 11.67 21.88
CA ASP A 766 -66.44 10.28 21.40
C ASP A 766 -65.04 9.68 21.71
N ASN A 767 -63.97 10.47 21.53
CA ASN A 767 -62.61 10.03 21.92
C ASN A 767 -62.52 9.83 23.43
N TYR A 768 -62.95 10.81 24.21
CA TYR A 768 -62.93 10.76 25.69
C TYR A 768 -63.70 9.54 26.23
N VAL A 769 -64.83 9.24 25.69
CA VAL A 769 -65.71 8.15 26.19
C VAL A 769 -65.31 6.78 25.64
N SER A 770 -64.83 6.68 24.41
CA SER A 770 -64.64 5.40 23.73
C SER A 770 -63.24 5.17 23.16
N GLY A 771 -62.33 6.15 23.25
CA GLY A 771 -60.98 6.10 22.66
C GLY A 771 -60.98 6.11 21.12
N LYS A 772 -62.04 6.65 20.50
CA LYS A 772 -62.16 6.74 19.04
C LYS A 772 -61.11 7.69 18.49
N GLU A 773 -60.27 7.21 17.53
CA GLU A 773 -59.25 8.02 16.91
C GLU A 773 -59.80 9.23 16.15
N PHE A 774 -59.15 10.38 16.28
CA PHE A 774 -59.54 11.58 15.55
C PHE A 774 -59.31 11.46 14.05
N LYS A 775 -60.16 12.03 13.25
CA LYS A 775 -60.06 11.98 11.78
C LYS A 775 -58.84 12.75 11.26
N VAL A 776 -58.44 13.81 11.95
CA VAL A 776 -57.26 14.59 11.57
C VAL A 776 -55.99 13.71 11.55
N LEU A 777 -55.90 12.76 12.49
CA LEU A 777 -54.77 11.86 12.59
C LEU A 777 -54.77 10.79 11.47
N SER A 778 -55.90 10.58 10.78
CA SER A 778 -55.96 9.63 9.67
C SER A 778 -55.60 10.23 8.30
N LYS A 779 -55.38 11.52 8.25
CA LYS A 779 -54.94 12.24 7.05
C LYS A 779 -53.43 12.37 7.02
#